data_ab2fd01b33a4687e6d3bc17bb6095659
#
_entry.id   ab2fd01b33a4687e6d3bc17bb6095659
#
_cell.length_a   1.000
_cell.length_b   1.000
_cell.length_c   1.000
_cell.angle_alpha   90.00
_cell.angle_beta   90.00
_cell.angle_gamma   90.00
#
_symmetry.space_group_name_H-M   'P 1'
#
loop_
_entity.id
_entity.type
_entity.pdbx_description
1 polymer ?
#
loop_
_entity_poly.entity_id
_entity_poly.type
_entity_poly.pdbx_seq_one_letter_code
_entity_poly.pdbx_strand_id
1 'polypeptide(L)'
;MKKLVLFLLFMTMTTFATAQNFRFDEMTYSPEKTTFKLFAPADAKSVKVRIYKEGLGGKALKTIKMQYVDGLWTATVKGDLLGRFYTFDMGHGECPGVFAKAVGVNGKRAAIIAMTQTNPEEWENDQRPICKSPADLVVYEMHHRDFSIAREDAQYKGKFLALTESWAIDHLKTLGVNAIHILPSYDYGSVDETRIDSDLYYEHAYESLPEGVIPARADFSPQYNWGYDPVNYNVPEGSYSTDPYEPATRILEFKQMVQALHKAGIRVILDVVYNHTYDIEHSNFQRTYPDYYYRKTADGAYSNGSGCGNETASEKPMMRQFMLESVKYWMDEYHIDGFRFDLMGCHDIETMNQIRQMVDGIDPSVFIYGEGWSAGQCAYPSEQLGLKANIPQMLGIAAFSDEIRDALRGPFSDDTKPGWLGGVNEEESLKFGIVGAIRHPQVKMKKVNYAEKPWAVEPTQMMSYVSCHDDMCLVDRLMASVIDKSNHNSQFSTLNSQLKEELIRLDLLAQTAVFTSQGVPFMLSGEELLRDKKGVHNSFESPDSINHLDWTNKEKYPQVFEYYKNLIDLRKHHPAFRLGNADLVRKHLEFLQAPKGVVAFHLKNYAGRDDWRNIIVILNASKQSQQVNIPNGNYIAVCRDGVINEKGLCTLEGNQAEVSAQSALIIHD
;
A
#
# COMPACT_ATOMS: atom_id res chain seq x y z
N MET A 1 64.94 38.69 -18.22
CA MET A 1 63.69 38.86 -18.94
C MET A 1 62.72 37.76 -18.49
N LYS A 2 61.86 38.09 -17.53
CA LYS A 2 60.87 37.14 -16.96
C LYS A 2 59.58 37.30 -17.77
N LYS A 3 59.11 36.23 -18.44
CA LYS A 3 57.82 36.22 -19.11
C LYS A 3 56.77 35.84 -18.08
N LEU A 4 55.83 36.76 -17.84
CA LEU A 4 54.63 36.59 -17.03
C LEU A 4 53.61 35.87 -17.90
N VAL A 5 53.23 34.67 -17.50
CA VAL A 5 52.10 33.93 -18.12
C VAL A 5 50.87 34.23 -17.30
N LEU A 6 49.92 34.95 -17.89
CA LEU A 6 48.59 35.27 -17.31
C LEU A 6 47.67 34.11 -17.60
N PHE A 7 47.30 33.36 -16.56
CA PHE A 7 46.25 32.33 -16.65
C PHE A 7 44.87 33.01 -16.44
N LEU A 8 44.10 33.17 -17.53
CA LEU A 8 42.70 33.52 -17.44
C LEU A 8 41.89 32.28 -16.98
N LEU A 9 41.47 32.31 -15.74
CA LEU A 9 40.41 31.39 -15.27
C LEU A 9 39.06 31.89 -15.84
N PHE A 10 38.54 31.17 -16.82
CA PHE A 10 37.12 31.27 -17.18
C PHE A 10 36.31 30.52 -16.08
N MET A 11 35.80 31.27 -15.13
CA MET A 11 34.70 30.78 -14.28
C MET A 11 33.44 30.76 -15.15
N THR A 12 33.07 29.59 -15.65
CA THR A 12 31.71 29.34 -16.10
C THR A 12 30.83 29.36 -14.86
N MET A 13 30.15 30.46 -14.61
CA MET A 13 29.00 30.53 -13.73
C MET A 13 27.90 29.69 -14.40
N THR A 14 27.80 28.43 -14.05
CA THR A 14 26.53 27.69 -14.17
C THR A 14 25.56 28.36 -13.20
N THR A 15 24.73 29.22 -13.74
CA THR A 15 23.52 29.67 -13.04
C THR A 15 22.69 28.43 -12.76
N PHE A 16 22.81 27.89 -11.54
CA PHE A 16 21.74 27.07 -10.99
C PHE A 16 20.51 27.99 -10.96
N ALA A 17 19.61 27.78 -11.91
CA ALA A 17 18.26 28.29 -11.80
C ALA A 17 17.73 27.71 -10.49
N THR A 18 17.71 28.49 -9.43
CA THR A 18 16.97 28.17 -8.21
C THR A 18 15.56 27.91 -8.68
N ALA A 19 15.11 26.64 -8.61
CA ALA A 19 13.74 26.28 -8.84
C ALA A 19 12.91 27.15 -7.89
N GLN A 20 12.13 28.06 -8.46
CA GLN A 20 11.28 28.93 -7.70
C GLN A 20 10.20 28.01 -7.09
N ASN A 21 10.28 27.76 -5.78
CA ASN A 21 9.28 27.00 -5.05
C ASN A 21 7.99 27.84 -5.01
N PHE A 22 7.14 27.64 -6.00
CA PHE A 22 5.81 28.24 -6.03
C PHE A 22 4.88 27.49 -5.06
N ARG A 23 4.86 27.89 -3.80
CA ARG A 23 3.81 27.47 -2.89
C ARG A 23 2.62 28.38 -3.06
N PHE A 24 1.47 27.81 -3.41
CA PHE A 24 0.22 28.54 -3.56
C PHE A 24 -0.97 27.61 -3.36
N ASP A 25 -2.06 28.17 -2.87
CA ASP A 25 -3.37 27.50 -2.89
C ASP A 25 -4.08 27.88 -4.19
N GLU A 26 -4.58 26.85 -4.93
CA GLU A 26 -5.36 27.09 -6.17
C GLU A 26 -6.66 27.84 -5.89
N MET A 27 -7.25 27.67 -4.69
CA MET A 27 -8.45 28.37 -4.26
C MET A 27 -8.31 28.78 -2.80
N THR A 28 -8.54 30.08 -2.52
CA THR A 28 -8.65 30.63 -1.17
C THR A 28 -9.98 31.32 -1.03
N TYR A 29 -10.80 30.83 -0.13
CA TYR A 29 -12.14 31.35 0.14
C TYR A 29 -12.20 32.22 1.39
N SER A 30 -12.98 33.33 1.31
CA SER A 30 -13.56 34.03 2.44
C SER A 30 -14.96 34.50 2.05
N PRO A 31 -15.85 34.86 3.01
CA PRO A 31 -17.19 35.37 2.70
C PRO A 31 -17.19 36.63 1.83
N GLU A 32 -16.13 37.43 1.86
CA GLU A 32 -16.01 38.68 1.08
C GLU A 32 -15.51 38.41 -0.33
N LYS A 33 -14.69 37.40 -0.53
CA LYS A 33 -14.06 37.08 -1.82
C LYS A 33 -13.50 35.69 -1.88
N THR A 34 -13.41 35.16 -3.11
CA THR A 34 -12.65 33.92 -3.43
C THR A 34 -11.55 34.26 -4.42
N THR A 35 -10.32 33.85 -4.15
CA THR A 35 -9.18 34.04 -5.03
C THR A 35 -8.78 32.69 -5.61
N PHE A 36 -8.62 32.64 -6.93
CA PHE A 36 -8.20 31.48 -7.71
C PHE A 36 -6.81 31.73 -8.27
N LYS A 37 -5.93 30.73 -8.21
CA LYS A 37 -4.60 30.73 -8.79
C LYS A 37 -4.38 29.44 -9.55
N LEU A 38 -3.64 29.53 -10.66
CA LEU A 38 -3.34 28.37 -11.50
C LEU A 38 -1.91 28.45 -12.03
N PHE A 39 -1.16 27.36 -11.90
CA PHE A 39 0.11 27.18 -12.59
C PHE A 39 -0.16 26.65 -13.99
N ALA A 40 0.16 27.46 -15.00
CA ALA A 40 -0.10 27.17 -16.39
C ALA A 40 0.85 27.97 -17.29
N PRO A 41 1.00 27.64 -18.60
CA PRO A 41 1.89 28.37 -19.50
C PRO A 41 1.64 29.86 -19.50
N ALA A 42 2.70 30.66 -19.37
CA ALA A 42 2.63 32.14 -19.34
C ALA A 42 2.07 32.75 -20.63
N ASP A 43 2.26 32.05 -21.75
CA ASP A 43 1.84 32.44 -23.09
C ASP A 43 0.45 31.90 -23.49
N ALA A 44 -0.25 31.28 -22.54
CA ALA A 44 -1.62 30.79 -22.78
C ALA A 44 -2.54 31.94 -23.23
N LYS A 45 -3.26 31.71 -24.33
CA LYS A 45 -4.07 32.77 -24.97
C LYS A 45 -5.31 33.18 -24.16
N SER A 46 -5.85 32.27 -23.37
CA SER A 46 -7.04 32.53 -22.57
C SER A 46 -7.12 31.55 -21.41
N VAL A 47 -7.00 32.04 -20.20
CA VAL A 47 -7.20 31.27 -18.96
C VAL A 47 -8.41 31.83 -18.25
N LYS A 48 -9.34 30.96 -17.88
CA LYS A 48 -10.61 31.35 -17.25
C LYS A 48 -10.85 30.47 -16.02
N VAL A 49 -11.56 31.05 -15.05
CA VAL A 49 -12.26 30.29 -14.03
C VAL A 49 -13.76 30.42 -14.27
N ARG A 50 -14.50 29.30 -14.19
CA ARG A 50 -15.95 29.26 -14.34
C ARG A 50 -16.59 28.87 -13.02
N ILE A 51 -17.65 29.54 -12.64
CA ILE A 51 -18.39 29.27 -11.41
C ILE A 51 -19.74 28.63 -11.75
N TYR A 52 -20.09 27.59 -11.00
CA TYR A 52 -21.31 26.81 -11.19
C TYR A 52 -22.14 26.75 -9.92
N LYS A 53 -23.44 26.48 -10.07
CA LYS A 53 -24.34 26.22 -8.97
C LYS A 53 -24.22 24.77 -8.46
N GLU A 54 -24.13 23.83 -9.41
CA GLU A 54 -24.17 22.39 -9.16
C GLU A 54 -22.81 21.73 -9.46
N GLY A 55 -22.50 20.63 -8.76
CA GLY A 55 -21.27 19.84 -8.94
C GLY A 55 -21.24 19.12 -10.30
N LEU A 56 -22.40 18.81 -10.87
CA LEU A 56 -22.56 18.13 -12.14
C LEU A 56 -23.68 18.80 -12.97
N GLY A 57 -23.48 18.87 -14.29
CA GLY A 57 -24.47 19.47 -15.19
C GLY A 57 -24.64 20.97 -15.05
N GLY A 58 -25.70 21.54 -15.67
CA GLY A 58 -26.00 22.97 -15.62
C GLY A 58 -25.00 23.84 -16.39
N LYS A 59 -25.31 25.15 -16.47
CA LYS A 59 -24.46 26.15 -17.15
C LYS A 59 -23.67 26.96 -16.14
N ALA A 60 -22.50 27.47 -16.55
CA ALA A 60 -21.72 28.39 -15.75
C ALA A 60 -22.55 29.64 -15.39
N LEU A 61 -22.61 29.95 -14.09
CA LEU A 61 -23.20 31.20 -13.57
C LEU A 61 -22.34 32.38 -13.94
N LYS A 62 -21.03 32.22 -13.94
CA LYS A 62 -20.04 33.26 -14.20
C LYS A 62 -18.80 32.68 -14.84
N THR A 63 -18.23 33.39 -15.80
CA THR A 63 -16.92 33.12 -16.39
C THR A 63 -16.01 34.30 -16.19
N ILE A 64 -14.85 34.11 -15.57
CA ILE A 64 -13.91 35.16 -15.23
C ILE A 64 -12.59 34.89 -15.96
N LYS A 65 -12.09 35.88 -16.71
CA LYS A 65 -10.76 35.82 -17.30
C LYS A 65 -9.71 36.03 -16.22
N MET A 66 -8.73 35.16 -16.18
CA MET A 66 -7.60 35.26 -15.24
C MET A 66 -6.49 36.16 -15.83
N GLN A 67 -5.67 36.71 -14.95
CA GLN A 67 -4.49 37.54 -15.28
C GLN A 67 -3.23 36.83 -14.85
N TYR A 68 -2.19 36.89 -15.66
CA TYR A 68 -0.89 36.34 -15.30
C TYR A 68 -0.13 37.34 -14.41
N VAL A 69 0.16 36.94 -13.19
CA VAL A 69 0.83 37.78 -12.17
C VAL A 69 1.81 36.89 -11.39
N ASP A 70 3.05 37.31 -11.28
CA ASP A 70 4.08 36.63 -10.47
C ASP A 70 4.23 35.13 -10.74
N GLY A 71 4.15 34.72 -12.00
CA GLY A 71 4.32 33.32 -12.40
C GLY A 71 3.05 32.45 -12.36
N LEU A 72 1.90 33.01 -11.93
CA LEU A 72 0.63 32.33 -11.81
C LEU A 72 -0.49 33.08 -12.52
N TRP A 73 -1.46 32.36 -13.06
CA TRP A 73 -2.73 32.92 -13.47
C TRP A 73 -3.61 33.15 -12.25
N THR A 74 -4.14 34.34 -12.08
CA THR A 74 -4.88 34.74 -10.88
C THR A 74 -6.20 35.41 -11.25
N ALA A 75 -7.27 35.11 -10.49
CA ALA A 75 -8.53 35.82 -10.54
C ALA A 75 -9.13 35.95 -9.13
N THR A 76 -9.81 37.05 -8.84
CA THR A 76 -10.54 37.24 -7.59
C THR A 76 -11.99 37.57 -7.88
N VAL A 77 -12.90 36.88 -7.23
CA VAL A 77 -14.35 37.08 -7.31
C VAL A 77 -14.84 37.62 -5.98
N LYS A 78 -15.47 38.79 -5.98
CA LYS A 78 -16.09 39.40 -4.79
C LYS A 78 -17.43 38.73 -4.48
N GLY A 79 -17.76 38.68 -3.18
CA GLY A 79 -18.96 38.07 -2.63
C GLY A 79 -18.74 36.64 -2.18
N ASP A 80 -19.73 36.11 -1.50
CA ASP A 80 -19.73 34.77 -0.93
C ASP A 80 -20.01 33.74 -2.00
N LEU A 81 -19.05 32.79 -2.19
CA LEU A 81 -19.14 31.68 -3.09
C LEU A 81 -19.23 30.32 -2.37
N LEU A 82 -19.45 30.29 -1.06
CA LEU A 82 -19.63 29.06 -0.31
C LEU A 82 -20.73 28.17 -0.96
N GLY A 83 -20.46 26.87 -1.11
CA GLY A 83 -21.39 25.95 -1.74
C GLY A 83 -21.49 26.09 -3.26
N ARG A 84 -20.60 26.84 -3.90
CA ARG A 84 -20.47 26.88 -5.36
C ARG A 84 -19.38 25.96 -5.83
N PHE A 85 -19.41 25.67 -7.13
CA PHE A 85 -18.40 24.84 -7.80
C PHE A 85 -17.65 25.68 -8.83
N TYR A 86 -16.42 25.23 -9.14
CA TYR A 86 -15.62 25.92 -10.14
C TYR A 86 -14.83 24.94 -11.01
N THR A 87 -14.42 25.46 -12.18
CA THR A 87 -13.43 24.81 -13.05
C THR A 87 -12.46 25.85 -13.59
N PHE A 88 -11.26 25.41 -13.92
CA PHE A 88 -10.35 26.15 -14.78
C PHE A 88 -10.54 25.71 -16.23
N ASP A 89 -10.36 26.66 -17.17
CA ASP A 89 -10.49 26.44 -18.60
C ASP A 89 -9.34 27.14 -19.34
N MET A 90 -8.43 26.34 -19.89
CA MET A 90 -7.28 26.79 -20.68
C MET A 90 -7.53 26.73 -22.18
N GLY A 91 -8.73 26.31 -22.62
CA GLY A 91 -9.07 26.04 -24.01
C GLY A 91 -8.86 24.59 -24.44
N HIS A 92 -8.44 23.70 -23.52
CA HIS A 92 -8.23 22.26 -23.73
C HIS A 92 -9.26 21.40 -22.98
N GLY A 93 -10.33 22.01 -22.51
CA GLY A 93 -11.34 21.41 -21.66
C GLY A 93 -11.28 21.95 -20.24
N GLU A 94 -12.39 21.81 -19.52
CA GLU A 94 -12.51 22.24 -18.13
C GLU A 94 -11.96 21.18 -17.18
N CYS A 95 -11.32 21.61 -16.08
CA CYS A 95 -10.87 20.74 -15.01
C CYS A 95 -10.99 21.42 -13.64
N PRO A 96 -11.10 20.66 -12.54
CA PRO A 96 -11.17 21.23 -11.17
C PRO A 96 -9.88 21.90 -10.71
N GLY A 97 -8.75 21.66 -11.39
CA GLY A 97 -7.41 22.06 -10.98
C GLY A 97 -6.59 20.88 -10.46
N VAL A 98 -5.27 21.09 -10.33
CA VAL A 98 -4.33 20.06 -9.91
C VAL A 98 -4.39 19.83 -8.39
N PHE A 99 -4.62 20.90 -7.62
CA PHE A 99 -4.63 20.89 -6.16
C PHE A 99 -6.05 20.96 -5.56
N ALA A 100 -7.09 20.58 -6.31
CA ALA A 100 -8.45 20.55 -5.78
C ALA A 100 -8.54 19.72 -4.49
N LYS A 101 -9.16 20.28 -3.44
CA LYS A 101 -9.29 19.66 -2.11
C LYS A 101 -10.72 19.19 -1.82
N ALA A 102 -11.68 19.58 -2.64
CA ALA A 102 -13.07 19.14 -2.61
C ALA A 102 -13.64 19.17 -4.02
N VAL A 103 -14.47 18.20 -4.36
CA VAL A 103 -15.10 18.09 -5.68
C VAL A 103 -16.57 17.71 -5.55
N GLY A 104 -17.37 18.01 -6.58
CA GLY A 104 -18.70 17.45 -6.71
C GLY A 104 -18.67 16.01 -7.22
N VAL A 105 -19.83 15.39 -7.29
CA VAL A 105 -20.02 14.02 -7.75
C VAL A 105 -19.29 13.75 -9.07
N ASN A 106 -18.64 12.59 -9.17
CA ASN A 106 -17.77 12.19 -10.29
C ASN A 106 -16.56 13.13 -10.56
N GLY A 107 -16.13 13.94 -9.60
CA GLY A 107 -14.87 14.67 -9.63
C GLY A 107 -14.71 15.76 -10.71
N LYS A 108 -15.78 16.14 -11.44
CA LYS A 108 -15.65 17.01 -12.64
C LYS A 108 -15.50 18.49 -12.32
N ARG A 109 -15.88 18.93 -11.13
CA ARG A 109 -15.80 20.32 -10.67
C ARG A 109 -15.30 20.37 -9.25
N ALA A 110 -14.36 21.28 -8.98
CA ALA A 110 -13.97 21.57 -7.61
C ALA A 110 -15.07 22.31 -6.86
N ALA A 111 -15.18 22.06 -5.56
CA ALA A 111 -16.15 22.71 -4.68
C ALA A 111 -15.50 23.78 -3.81
N ILE A 112 -16.23 24.85 -3.54
CA ILE A 112 -15.85 25.91 -2.60
C ILE A 112 -16.52 25.60 -1.27
N ILE A 113 -15.76 25.03 -0.35
CA ILE A 113 -16.21 24.66 1.00
C ILE A 113 -15.34 25.30 2.07
N ALA A 114 -15.84 25.36 3.29
CA ALA A 114 -15.05 25.70 4.46
C ALA A 114 -14.54 24.42 5.11
N MET A 115 -13.25 24.08 4.91
CA MET A 115 -12.65 22.82 5.37
C MET A 115 -12.85 22.58 6.87
N THR A 116 -12.84 23.62 7.69
CA THR A 116 -13.10 23.51 9.15
C THR A 116 -14.49 22.98 9.50
N GLN A 117 -15.46 23.09 8.59
CA GLN A 117 -16.81 22.53 8.77
C GLN A 117 -16.88 21.04 8.47
N THR A 118 -15.81 20.45 7.95
CA THR A 118 -15.67 19.00 7.68
C THR A 118 -14.94 18.27 8.80
N ASN A 119 -14.62 18.92 9.92
CA ASN A 119 -13.98 18.30 11.05
C ASN A 119 -15.03 17.60 11.93
N PRO A 120 -14.85 16.33 12.28
CA PRO A 120 -15.67 15.68 13.28
C PRO A 120 -15.46 16.32 14.65
N GLU A 121 -16.36 16.03 15.58
CA GLU A 121 -16.22 16.50 16.98
C GLU A 121 -14.88 16.05 17.56
N GLU A 122 -14.19 16.95 18.27
CA GLU A 122 -12.86 16.73 18.86
C GLU A 122 -11.72 16.43 17.86
N TRP A 123 -11.88 16.73 16.57
CA TRP A 123 -10.83 16.49 15.56
C TRP A 123 -9.49 17.13 15.92
N GLU A 124 -9.50 18.32 16.47
CA GLU A 124 -8.29 19.05 16.90
C GLU A 124 -7.53 18.34 18.03
N ASN A 125 -8.17 17.41 18.74
CA ASN A 125 -7.59 16.61 19.81
C ASN A 125 -7.19 15.20 19.35
N ASP A 126 -7.41 14.87 18.09
CA ASP A 126 -7.04 13.57 17.55
C ASP A 126 -5.52 13.34 17.64
N GLN A 127 -5.13 12.17 18.11
CA GLN A 127 -3.74 11.82 18.33
C GLN A 127 -3.35 10.56 17.52
N ARG A 128 -2.31 10.67 16.73
CA ARG A 128 -1.71 9.50 16.07
C ARG A 128 -1.30 8.45 17.09
N PRO A 129 -1.63 7.18 16.89
CA PRO A 129 -1.15 6.10 17.76
C PRO A 129 0.38 6.05 17.80
N ILE A 130 0.94 5.82 18.99
CA ILE A 130 2.40 5.81 19.20
C ILE A 130 3.03 4.66 18.40
N CYS A 131 4.04 4.97 17.59
CA CYS A 131 4.90 4.02 16.91
C CYS A 131 6.37 4.40 17.19
N LYS A 132 7.08 3.57 17.93
CA LYS A 132 8.48 3.83 18.30
C LYS A 132 9.46 3.41 17.20
N SER A 133 9.08 2.43 16.42
CA SER A 133 9.86 1.90 15.31
C SER A 133 8.93 1.30 14.26
N PRO A 134 9.23 1.39 12.96
CA PRO A 134 8.49 0.64 11.95
C PRO A 134 8.45 -0.88 12.20
N ALA A 135 9.44 -1.43 12.93
CA ALA A 135 9.45 -2.84 13.32
C ALA A 135 8.28 -3.24 14.24
N ASP A 136 7.66 -2.26 14.93
CA ASP A 136 6.49 -2.47 15.79
C ASP A 136 5.17 -2.55 15.01
N LEU A 137 5.17 -2.20 13.72
CA LEU A 137 3.98 -2.24 12.90
C LEU A 137 3.63 -3.68 12.49
N VAL A 138 2.34 -3.93 12.44
CA VAL A 138 1.68 -5.07 11.79
C VAL A 138 0.68 -4.47 10.83
N VAL A 139 1.00 -4.51 9.54
CA VAL A 139 0.25 -3.82 8.50
C VAL A 139 -0.80 -4.76 7.91
N TYR A 140 -2.04 -4.29 7.87
CA TYR A 140 -3.20 -4.99 7.34
C TYR A 140 -3.74 -4.23 6.14
N GLU A 141 -3.54 -4.77 4.94
CA GLU A 141 -4.01 -4.17 3.69
C GLU A 141 -5.50 -4.43 3.50
N MET A 142 -6.26 -3.40 3.15
CA MET A 142 -7.69 -3.58 2.94
C MET A 142 -8.27 -2.62 1.90
N HIS A 143 -9.37 -3.06 1.29
CA HIS A 143 -10.26 -2.27 0.48
C HIS A 143 -11.59 -2.05 1.22
N HIS A 144 -12.10 -0.82 1.24
CA HIS A 144 -13.31 -0.46 2.01
C HIS A 144 -14.51 -1.34 1.69
N ARG A 145 -14.74 -1.58 0.40
CA ARG A 145 -15.89 -2.36 -0.05
C ARG A 145 -15.71 -3.85 0.25
N ASP A 146 -14.55 -4.42 -0.07
CA ASP A 146 -14.25 -5.85 0.21
C ASP A 146 -14.48 -6.20 1.67
N PHE A 147 -14.01 -5.33 2.56
CA PHE A 147 -14.03 -5.56 4.00
C PHE A 147 -15.44 -5.63 4.57
N SER A 148 -16.37 -4.80 4.08
CA SER A 148 -17.65 -4.59 4.76
C SER A 148 -18.90 -4.98 3.95
N ILE A 149 -18.80 -5.11 2.62
CA ILE A 149 -19.99 -5.27 1.76
C ILE A 149 -20.80 -6.53 2.06
N ALA A 150 -20.15 -7.65 2.39
CA ALA A 150 -20.78 -8.91 2.72
C ALA A 150 -21.05 -9.10 4.24
N ARG A 151 -20.71 -8.12 5.06
CA ARG A 151 -20.97 -8.20 6.49
C ARG A 151 -22.44 -7.95 6.77
N GLU A 152 -23.17 -8.96 7.31
CA GLU A 152 -24.63 -8.91 7.47
C GLU A 152 -25.09 -7.79 8.40
N ASP A 153 -24.41 -7.62 9.54
CA ASP A 153 -24.74 -6.65 10.59
C ASP A 153 -24.07 -5.27 10.39
N ALA A 154 -23.34 -5.04 9.29
CA ALA A 154 -22.80 -3.73 8.97
C ALA A 154 -23.89 -2.77 8.51
N GLN A 155 -23.90 -1.57 9.10
CA GLN A 155 -24.78 -0.47 8.70
C GLN A 155 -24.26 0.25 7.46
N TYR A 156 -22.93 0.49 7.39
CA TYR A 156 -22.28 1.28 6.35
C TYR A 156 -21.48 0.39 5.39
N LYS A 157 -22.16 -0.56 4.73
CA LYS A 157 -21.53 -1.51 3.79
C LYS A 157 -20.82 -0.81 2.65
N GLY A 158 -19.53 -1.11 2.47
CA GLY A 158 -18.69 -0.55 1.41
C GLY A 158 -18.31 0.93 1.59
N LYS A 159 -18.50 1.51 2.78
CA LYS A 159 -18.31 2.94 3.05
C LYS A 159 -17.18 3.17 4.08
N PHE A 160 -16.63 4.41 4.10
CA PHE A 160 -15.66 4.82 5.12
C PHE A 160 -16.15 4.54 6.54
N LEU A 161 -17.41 4.84 6.80
CA LEU A 161 -18.00 4.70 8.11
C LEU A 161 -18.12 3.25 8.62
N ALA A 162 -17.97 2.22 7.75
CA ALA A 162 -17.91 0.83 8.20
C ALA A 162 -16.77 0.61 9.20
N LEU A 163 -15.66 1.34 9.08
CA LEU A 163 -14.51 1.27 9.98
C LEU A 163 -14.70 2.07 11.29
N THR A 164 -15.84 2.71 11.48
CA THR A 164 -16.24 3.33 12.76
C THR A 164 -17.11 2.40 13.60
N GLU A 165 -17.62 1.32 12.99
CA GLU A 165 -18.53 0.38 13.65
C GLU A 165 -17.76 -0.55 14.61
N SER A 166 -18.41 -0.91 15.72
CA SER A 166 -17.79 -1.72 16.77
C SER A 166 -17.30 -3.09 16.27
N TRP A 167 -18.05 -3.75 15.39
CA TRP A 167 -17.66 -5.05 14.85
C TRP A 167 -16.32 -4.99 14.10
N ALA A 168 -16.08 -3.91 13.33
CA ALA A 168 -14.86 -3.70 12.58
C ALA A 168 -13.68 -3.41 13.52
N ILE A 169 -13.86 -2.47 14.43
CA ILE A 169 -12.86 -2.11 15.44
C ILE A 169 -12.50 -3.31 16.32
N ASP A 170 -13.51 -4.07 16.79
CA ASP A 170 -13.29 -5.25 17.64
C ASP A 170 -12.57 -6.37 16.89
N HIS A 171 -12.88 -6.58 15.59
CA HIS A 171 -12.16 -7.55 14.77
C HIS A 171 -10.67 -7.19 14.66
N LEU A 172 -10.37 -5.96 14.26
CA LEU A 172 -8.99 -5.49 14.07
C LEU A 172 -8.18 -5.51 15.37
N LYS A 173 -8.77 -5.06 16.48
CA LYS A 173 -8.16 -5.12 17.81
C LYS A 173 -7.94 -6.55 18.29
N THR A 174 -8.91 -7.44 18.08
CA THR A 174 -8.82 -8.85 18.47
C THR A 174 -7.73 -9.55 17.65
N LEU A 175 -7.64 -9.29 16.35
CA LEU A 175 -6.58 -9.82 15.49
C LEU A 175 -5.19 -9.30 15.93
N GLY A 176 -5.13 -8.08 16.46
CA GLY A 176 -3.91 -7.50 16.99
C GLY A 176 -3.14 -6.61 16.01
N VAL A 177 -3.68 -6.32 14.82
CA VAL A 177 -3.08 -5.38 13.87
C VAL A 177 -3.10 -3.95 14.42
N ASN A 178 -2.11 -3.15 14.08
CA ASN A 178 -1.95 -1.78 14.59
C ASN A 178 -1.70 -0.74 13.49
N ALA A 179 -1.74 -1.15 12.24
CA ALA A 179 -1.72 -0.26 11.09
C ALA A 179 -2.60 -0.84 9.98
N ILE A 180 -3.48 -0.02 9.41
CA ILE A 180 -4.28 -0.36 8.24
C ILE A 180 -3.70 0.37 7.05
N HIS A 181 -3.34 -0.38 6.01
CA HIS A 181 -3.06 0.13 4.68
C HIS A 181 -4.35 0.07 3.87
N ILE A 182 -4.96 1.22 3.62
CA ILE A 182 -6.15 1.32 2.78
C ILE A 182 -5.75 1.49 1.32
N LEU A 183 -6.34 0.69 0.42
CA LEU A 183 -6.19 0.86 -1.03
C LEU A 183 -6.56 2.28 -1.43
N PRO A 184 -6.20 2.75 -2.66
CA PRO A 184 -6.43 4.14 -3.05
C PRO A 184 -7.83 4.62 -2.68
N SER A 185 -7.89 5.66 -1.87
CA SER A 185 -9.13 6.17 -1.27
C SER A 185 -9.38 7.63 -1.63
N TYR A 186 -8.64 8.16 -2.59
CA TYR A 186 -8.92 9.44 -3.22
C TYR A 186 -9.69 9.26 -4.54
N ASP A 187 -10.27 10.33 -5.04
CA ASP A 187 -11.17 10.37 -6.19
C ASP A 187 -10.53 9.78 -7.46
N TYR A 188 -11.10 8.71 -7.97
CA TYR A 188 -10.64 7.95 -9.13
C TYR A 188 -11.72 7.80 -10.21
N GLY A 189 -11.34 7.40 -11.43
CA GLY A 189 -12.17 7.60 -12.63
C GLY A 189 -13.09 6.46 -13.01
N SER A 190 -12.85 5.24 -12.52
CA SER A 190 -13.52 4.03 -13.01
C SER A 190 -14.87 3.72 -12.33
N VAL A 191 -15.23 4.45 -11.28
CA VAL A 191 -16.52 4.29 -10.59
C VAL A 191 -17.43 5.47 -10.89
N ASP A 192 -18.69 5.18 -11.27
CA ASP A 192 -19.72 6.20 -11.42
C ASP A 192 -20.46 6.41 -10.10
N GLU A 193 -20.07 7.48 -9.39
CA GLU A 193 -20.65 7.84 -8.10
C GLU A 193 -22.16 8.09 -8.14
N THR A 194 -22.76 8.31 -9.32
CA THR A 194 -24.20 8.50 -9.47
C THR A 194 -25.00 7.18 -9.48
N ARG A 195 -24.30 6.03 -9.48
CA ARG A 195 -24.92 4.69 -9.62
C ARG A 195 -24.52 3.71 -8.54
N ILE A 196 -23.86 4.15 -7.48
CA ILE A 196 -23.31 3.29 -6.42
C ILE A 196 -24.36 2.47 -5.66
N ASP A 197 -25.62 2.88 -5.70
CA ASP A 197 -26.73 2.20 -5.01
C ASP A 197 -27.68 1.44 -5.96
N SER A 198 -27.32 1.30 -7.24
CA SER A 198 -28.17 0.58 -8.20
C SER A 198 -27.87 -0.91 -8.20
N ASP A 199 -28.62 -1.69 -7.41
CA ASP A 199 -28.56 -3.17 -7.37
C ASP A 199 -28.77 -3.85 -8.75
N LEU A 200 -29.40 -3.15 -9.68
CA LEU A 200 -29.81 -3.67 -10.99
C LEU A 200 -28.68 -3.95 -11.96
N TYR A 201 -27.46 -3.48 -11.72
CA TYR A 201 -26.38 -3.53 -12.71
C TYR A 201 -25.56 -4.82 -12.67
N TYR A 202 -25.38 -5.40 -11.48
CA TYR A 202 -24.55 -6.59 -11.31
C TYR A 202 -25.23 -7.89 -11.74
N GLU A 203 -26.51 -8.05 -11.46
CA GLU A 203 -27.23 -9.31 -11.76
C GLU A 203 -27.34 -9.58 -13.26
N HIS A 204 -27.55 -8.55 -14.06
CA HIS A 204 -27.77 -8.72 -15.51
C HIS A 204 -26.51 -8.83 -16.36
N ALA A 205 -25.39 -8.26 -15.94
CA ALA A 205 -24.14 -8.31 -16.72
C ALA A 205 -23.49 -9.70 -16.66
N TYR A 206 -23.67 -10.43 -15.56
CA TYR A 206 -23.09 -11.76 -15.35
C TYR A 206 -23.98 -12.92 -15.80
N GLU A 207 -25.29 -12.77 -15.82
CA GLU A 207 -26.23 -13.78 -16.32
C GLU A 207 -26.04 -14.10 -17.81
N SER A 208 -25.42 -13.19 -18.57
CA SER A 208 -25.17 -13.37 -20.00
C SER A 208 -23.84 -14.01 -20.35
N LEU A 209 -22.95 -14.28 -19.37
CA LEU A 209 -21.65 -14.87 -19.59
C LEU A 209 -21.68 -16.39 -19.47
N PRO A 210 -20.93 -17.12 -20.31
CA PRO A 210 -20.72 -18.55 -20.12
C PRO A 210 -20.10 -18.82 -18.74
N GLU A 211 -20.52 -19.91 -18.11
CA GLU A 211 -19.98 -20.35 -16.82
C GLU A 211 -18.45 -20.44 -16.87
N GLY A 212 -17.75 -19.72 -15.98
CA GLY A 212 -16.29 -19.66 -15.93
C GLY A 212 -15.60 -18.58 -16.77
N VAL A 213 -16.35 -17.71 -17.45
CA VAL A 213 -15.81 -16.56 -18.16
C VAL A 213 -15.97 -15.31 -17.30
N ILE A 214 -14.86 -14.84 -16.72
CA ILE A 214 -14.79 -13.53 -16.08
C ILE A 214 -14.35 -12.52 -17.15
N PRO A 215 -15.12 -11.45 -17.40
CA PRO A 215 -14.73 -10.49 -18.43
C PRO A 215 -13.43 -9.81 -18.05
N ALA A 216 -12.45 -9.88 -18.92
CA ALA A 216 -11.16 -9.19 -18.80
C ALA A 216 -11.27 -7.66 -18.95
N ARG A 217 -12.45 -7.15 -19.27
CA ARG A 217 -12.84 -5.75 -19.31
C ARG A 217 -14.30 -5.65 -18.98
N ALA A 218 -14.59 -5.17 -17.81
CA ALA A 218 -15.93 -4.75 -17.49
C ALA A 218 -16.02 -3.24 -17.68
N ASP A 219 -16.55 -2.82 -18.81
CA ASP A 219 -17.30 -1.56 -18.88
C ASP A 219 -18.48 -1.57 -17.88
N PHE A 220 -18.45 -2.41 -16.82
CA PHE A 220 -19.63 -2.99 -16.20
C PHE A 220 -19.62 -3.03 -14.68
N SER A 221 -18.59 -2.51 -13.99
CA SER A 221 -18.73 -2.30 -12.56
C SER A 221 -18.72 -0.80 -12.24
N PRO A 222 -19.89 -0.11 -12.33
CA PRO A 222 -19.95 1.28 -11.91
C PRO A 222 -19.75 1.45 -10.40
N GLN A 223 -19.60 0.37 -9.65
CA GLN A 223 -19.63 0.34 -8.20
C GLN A 223 -18.32 -0.15 -7.57
N TYR A 224 -17.42 -0.77 -8.34
CA TYR A 224 -16.21 -1.39 -7.79
C TYR A 224 -14.98 -1.16 -8.66
N ASN A 225 -13.93 -0.68 -8.03
CA ASN A 225 -12.57 -0.74 -8.53
C ASN A 225 -11.60 -0.65 -7.35
N TRP A 226 -10.36 -1.11 -7.50
CA TRP A 226 -9.33 -0.91 -6.47
C TRP A 226 -8.91 0.56 -6.31
N GLY A 227 -9.16 1.41 -7.33
CA GLY A 227 -8.90 2.84 -7.28
C GLY A 227 -7.53 3.29 -7.80
N TYR A 228 -6.82 2.44 -8.54
CA TYR A 228 -5.52 2.77 -9.13
C TYR A 228 -5.62 3.57 -10.45
N ASP A 229 -6.66 4.36 -10.60
CA ASP A 229 -6.91 5.23 -11.76
C ASP A 229 -7.24 6.67 -11.31
N PRO A 230 -6.24 7.38 -10.73
CA PRO A 230 -6.45 8.63 -10.02
C PRO A 230 -6.89 9.79 -10.92
N VAL A 231 -7.83 10.59 -10.41
CA VAL A 231 -8.33 11.82 -11.04
C VAL A 231 -8.05 13.05 -10.16
N ASN A 232 -8.49 13.04 -8.89
CA ASN A 232 -8.28 14.13 -7.94
C ASN A 232 -7.57 13.63 -6.68
N TYR A 233 -6.26 13.74 -6.62
CA TYR A 233 -5.38 13.13 -5.62
C TYR A 233 -5.55 13.62 -4.18
N ASN A 234 -6.18 14.79 -3.98
CA ASN A 234 -6.34 15.42 -2.66
C ASN A 234 -7.79 15.42 -2.16
N VAL A 235 -8.62 14.57 -2.73
CA VAL A 235 -10.05 14.49 -2.40
C VAL A 235 -10.40 13.03 -2.09
N PRO A 236 -11.04 12.71 -0.95
CA PRO A 236 -11.53 11.36 -0.70
C PRO A 236 -12.53 10.88 -1.74
N GLU A 237 -12.52 9.58 -2.06
CA GLU A 237 -13.40 8.96 -3.04
C GLU A 237 -14.88 9.04 -2.60
N GLY A 238 -15.74 9.47 -3.52
CA GLY A 238 -17.15 9.67 -3.23
C GLY A 238 -17.96 8.39 -3.15
N SER A 239 -17.58 7.33 -3.84
CA SER A 239 -18.28 6.03 -3.77
C SER A 239 -18.19 5.40 -2.37
N TYR A 240 -17.20 5.77 -1.58
CA TYR A 240 -17.06 5.33 -0.19
C TYR A 240 -17.77 6.23 0.82
N SER A 241 -18.37 7.36 0.39
CA SER A 241 -19.19 8.21 1.25
C SER A 241 -20.68 7.83 1.21
N THR A 242 -21.43 8.26 2.21
CA THR A 242 -22.88 8.05 2.25
C THR A 242 -23.64 8.99 1.31
N ASP A 243 -23.04 10.14 0.95
CA ASP A 243 -23.58 11.08 -0.02
C ASP A 243 -22.48 11.65 -0.91
N PRO A 244 -22.31 11.15 -2.14
CA PRO A 244 -21.28 11.65 -3.06
C PRO A 244 -21.64 13.01 -3.68
N TYR A 245 -22.91 13.44 -3.60
CA TYR A 245 -23.33 14.73 -4.15
C TYR A 245 -22.96 15.92 -3.26
N GLU A 246 -22.82 15.67 -1.93
CA GLU A 246 -22.40 16.69 -0.99
C GLU A 246 -20.87 16.60 -0.76
N PRO A 247 -20.07 17.55 -1.27
CA PRO A 247 -18.60 17.48 -1.22
C PRO A 247 -18.02 17.36 0.20
N ALA A 248 -18.69 17.93 1.20
CA ALA A 248 -18.22 17.90 2.58
C ALA A 248 -18.39 16.51 3.22
N THR A 249 -19.35 15.71 2.79
CA THR A 249 -19.66 14.40 3.37
C THR A 249 -18.48 13.45 3.26
N ARG A 250 -17.89 13.28 2.07
CA ARG A 250 -16.75 12.37 1.85
C ARG A 250 -15.54 12.76 2.71
N ILE A 251 -15.32 14.05 2.94
CA ILE A 251 -14.21 14.56 3.75
C ILE A 251 -14.46 14.29 5.24
N LEU A 252 -15.66 14.62 5.72
CA LEU A 252 -16.06 14.38 7.11
C LEU A 252 -15.99 12.89 7.46
N GLU A 253 -16.58 12.04 6.64
CA GLU A 253 -16.62 10.59 6.89
C GLU A 253 -15.24 9.93 6.86
N PHE A 254 -14.35 10.37 5.95
CA PHE A 254 -12.96 9.93 5.96
C PHE A 254 -12.24 10.32 7.26
N LYS A 255 -12.43 11.56 7.74
CA LYS A 255 -11.87 12.00 9.03
C LYS A 255 -12.46 11.22 10.20
N GLN A 256 -13.76 10.94 10.20
CA GLN A 256 -14.41 10.11 11.23
C GLN A 256 -13.81 8.71 11.29
N MET A 257 -13.56 8.10 10.13
CA MET A 257 -12.88 6.81 10.02
C MET A 257 -11.48 6.86 10.64
N VAL A 258 -10.65 7.83 10.26
CA VAL A 258 -9.29 7.98 10.80
C VAL A 258 -9.34 8.17 12.31
N GLN A 259 -10.20 9.06 12.82
CA GLN A 259 -10.35 9.30 14.24
C GLN A 259 -10.78 8.06 15.03
N ALA A 260 -11.70 7.25 14.48
CA ALA A 260 -12.15 6.01 15.11
C ALA A 260 -11.01 4.98 15.21
N LEU A 261 -10.21 4.85 14.15
CA LEU A 261 -9.04 3.97 14.11
C LEU A 261 -7.96 4.45 15.08
N HIS A 262 -7.68 5.76 15.16
CA HIS A 262 -6.73 6.33 16.13
C HIS A 262 -7.18 6.07 17.58
N LYS A 263 -8.46 6.28 17.90
CA LYS A 263 -9.03 5.94 19.22
C LYS A 263 -8.88 4.46 19.56
N ALA A 264 -8.84 3.59 18.54
CA ALA A 264 -8.60 2.15 18.70
C ALA A 264 -7.11 1.78 18.81
N GLY A 265 -6.18 2.73 18.65
CA GLY A 265 -4.74 2.51 18.63
C GLY A 265 -4.22 1.98 17.30
N ILE A 266 -4.94 2.20 16.21
CA ILE A 266 -4.64 1.71 14.86
C ILE A 266 -4.26 2.90 13.97
N ARG A 267 -3.11 2.82 13.33
CA ARG A 267 -2.61 3.80 12.36
C ARG A 267 -3.25 3.61 11.00
N VAL A 268 -3.33 4.69 10.22
CA VAL A 268 -3.86 4.67 8.86
C VAL A 268 -2.75 4.98 7.86
N ILE A 269 -2.50 4.07 6.93
CA ILE A 269 -1.54 4.21 5.84
C ILE A 269 -2.35 4.37 4.55
N LEU A 270 -2.10 5.47 3.84
CA LEU A 270 -2.76 5.76 2.56
C LEU A 270 -1.93 5.23 1.40
N ASP A 271 -2.58 4.51 0.49
CA ASP A 271 -1.99 4.15 -0.81
C ASP A 271 -2.03 5.35 -1.75
N VAL A 272 -0.88 5.73 -2.31
CA VAL A 272 -0.75 6.90 -3.19
C VAL A 272 -0.20 6.53 -4.56
N VAL A 273 -0.94 6.92 -5.60
CA VAL A 273 -0.67 6.55 -7.01
C VAL A 273 -0.21 7.79 -7.78
N TYR A 274 0.94 8.36 -7.41
CA TYR A 274 1.46 9.55 -8.12
C TYR A 274 2.17 9.22 -9.43
N ASN A 275 2.38 7.94 -9.73
CA ASN A 275 3.16 7.49 -10.87
C ASN A 275 2.45 7.66 -12.22
N HIS A 276 1.12 7.75 -12.26
CA HIS A 276 0.33 7.97 -13.46
C HIS A 276 -1.00 8.69 -13.17
N THR A 277 -1.73 9.04 -14.21
CA THR A 277 -3.12 9.52 -14.17
C THR A 277 -4.04 8.55 -14.88
N TYR A 278 -5.32 8.55 -14.58
CA TYR A 278 -6.34 7.71 -15.22
C TYR A 278 -6.23 7.75 -16.75
N ASP A 279 -6.19 8.93 -17.33
CA ASP A 279 -5.83 9.15 -18.73
C ASP A 279 -5.05 10.45 -18.88
N ILE A 280 -4.40 10.67 -20.01
CA ILE A 280 -3.65 11.90 -20.28
C ILE A 280 -4.60 13.03 -20.67
N GLU A 281 -5.45 12.80 -21.66
CA GLU A 281 -6.24 13.84 -22.33
C GLU A 281 -7.17 14.59 -21.37
N HIS A 282 -7.79 13.84 -20.45
CA HIS A 282 -8.76 14.40 -19.50
C HIS A 282 -8.16 14.74 -18.13
N SER A 283 -6.89 14.43 -17.90
CA SER A 283 -6.25 14.70 -16.62
C SER A 283 -6.18 16.18 -16.29
N ASN A 284 -6.25 16.48 -15.00
CA ASN A 284 -6.06 17.85 -14.51
C ASN A 284 -4.67 18.39 -14.85
N PHE A 285 -3.66 17.53 -14.89
CA PHE A 285 -2.30 17.87 -15.29
C PHE A 285 -2.21 18.35 -16.75
N GLN A 286 -2.77 17.58 -17.67
CA GLN A 286 -2.72 17.93 -19.10
C GLN A 286 -3.56 19.15 -19.42
N ARG A 287 -4.74 19.28 -18.80
CA ARG A 287 -5.64 20.40 -19.02
C ARG A 287 -5.16 21.72 -18.45
N THR A 288 -4.28 21.69 -17.42
CA THR A 288 -3.69 22.90 -16.86
C THR A 288 -2.35 23.25 -17.48
N TYR A 289 -1.46 22.30 -17.69
CA TYR A 289 -0.16 22.55 -18.32
C TYR A 289 0.19 21.40 -19.28
N PRO A 290 -0.19 21.44 -20.54
CA PRO A 290 0.07 20.39 -21.51
C PRO A 290 1.52 19.94 -21.53
N ASP A 291 1.74 18.62 -21.51
CA ASP A 291 3.05 17.95 -21.58
C ASP A 291 4.03 18.24 -20.42
N TYR A 292 3.67 19.05 -19.45
CA TYR A 292 4.60 19.43 -18.38
C TYR A 292 4.76 18.30 -17.35
N TYR A 293 3.68 17.72 -16.89
CA TYR A 293 3.69 16.78 -15.76
C TYR A 293 4.07 15.35 -16.17
N TYR A 294 4.09 15.06 -17.45
CA TYR A 294 4.39 13.72 -17.96
C TYR A 294 5.81 13.57 -18.43
N ARG A 295 6.37 12.38 -18.22
CA ARG A 295 7.65 11.97 -18.74
C ARG A 295 7.50 11.51 -20.18
N LYS A 296 8.46 11.89 -21.03
CA LYS A 296 8.49 11.55 -22.44
C LYS A 296 9.76 10.79 -22.80
N THR A 297 9.64 9.89 -23.75
CA THR A 297 10.76 9.19 -24.40
C THR A 297 11.55 10.15 -25.30
N ALA A 298 12.72 9.73 -25.74
CA ALA A 298 13.60 10.57 -26.58
C ALA A 298 12.99 10.97 -27.93
N ASP A 299 12.06 10.17 -28.46
CA ASP A 299 11.30 10.45 -29.69
C ASP A 299 10.04 11.31 -29.46
N GLY A 300 9.78 11.72 -28.20
CA GLY A 300 8.69 12.59 -27.82
C GLY A 300 7.36 11.91 -27.49
N ALA A 301 7.29 10.58 -27.53
CA ALA A 301 6.13 9.85 -27.06
C ALA A 301 6.01 9.89 -25.52
N TYR A 302 4.81 9.66 -24.98
CA TYR A 302 4.65 9.51 -23.54
C TYR A 302 5.28 8.21 -23.07
N SER A 303 6.08 8.31 -21.98
CA SER A 303 6.64 7.15 -21.30
C SER A 303 5.53 6.37 -20.57
N ASN A 304 5.70 5.05 -20.47
CA ASN A 304 4.73 4.14 -19.86
C ASN A 304 5.39 3.18 -18.87
N GLY A 305 6.20 3.71 -17.98
CA GLY A 305 6.80 2.92 -16.90
C GLY A 305 5.77 2.40 -15.90
N SER A 306 4.61 3.03 -15.80
CA SER A 306 3.50 2.57 -14.97
C SER A 306 2.75 1.36 -15.55
N GLY A 307 2.87 1.09 -16.86
CA GLY A 307 2.02 0.10 -17.53
C GLY A 307 0.58 0.56 -17.80
N CYS A 308 0.18 1.74 -17.31
CA CYS A 308 -1.17 2.31 -17.39
C CYS A 308 -1.33 3.35 -18.52
N GLY A 309 -0.42 3.38 -19.49
CA GLY A 309 -0.48 4.27 -20.66
C GLY A 309 0.23 5.61 -20.49
N ASN A 310 0.67 5.97 -19.30
CA ASN A 310 1.40 7.21 -19.03
C ASN A 310 2.28 7.09 -17.77
N GLU A 311 3.13 8.08 -17.58
CA GLU A 311 4.06 8.15 -16.46
C GLU A 311 4.30 9.61 -16.09
N THR A 312 4.15 9.96 -14.82
CA THR A 312 4.42 11.31 -14.33
C THR A 312 5.93 11.56 -14.20
N ALA A 313 6.33 12.80 -14.39
CA ALA A 313 7.73 13.24 -14.32
C ALA A 313 8.04 13.83 -12.94
N SER A 314 8.23 12.98 -11.93
CA SER A 314 8.47 13.40 -10.53
C SER A 314 9.71 14.30 -10.37
N GLU A 315 10.69 14.20 -11.25
CA GLU A 315 11.88 15.05 -11.30
C GLU A 315 11.60 16.51 -11.70
N LYS A 316 10.43 16.78 -12.32
CA LYS A 316 10.07 18.15 -12.68
C LYS A 316 9.63 18.97 -11.46
N PRO A 317 10.07 20.23 -11.34
CA PRO A 317 9.88 21.00 -10.11
C PRO A 317 8.43 21.07 -9.61
N MET A 318 7.46 21.32 -10.50
CA MET A 318 6.06 21.43 -10.09
C MET A 318 5.39 20.07 -9.85
N MET A 319 5.84 18.98 -10.48
CA MET A 319 5.35 17.63 -10.13
C MET A 319 5.89 17.23 -8.76
N ARG A 320 7.16 17.45 -8.49
CA ARG A 320 7.75 17.23 -7.16
C ARG A 320 7.05 18.05 -6.10
N GLN A 321 6.83 19.36 -6.37
CA GLN A 321 6.10 20.24 -5.46
C GLN A 321 4.69 19.71 -5.18
N PHE A 322 3.99 19.25 -6.21
CA PHE A 322 2.66 18.65 -6.08
C PHE A 322 2.68 17.44 -5.14
N MET A 323 3.63 16.50 -5.34
CA MET A 323 3.76 15.31 -4.48
C MET A 323 4.04 15.69 -3.02
N LEU A 324 4.97 16.63 -2.78
CA LEU A 324 5.28 17.14 -1.44
C LEU A 324 4.05 17.77 -0.76
N GLU A 325 3.34 18.67 -1.45
CA GLU A 325 2.16 19.34 -0.90
C GLU A 325 0.99 18.36 -0.69
N SER A 326 0.82 17.37 -1.57
CA SER A 326 -0.21 16.34 -1.44
C SER A 326 0.03 15.46 -0.22
N VAL A 327 1.25 14.91 -0.05
CA VAL A 327 1.61 14.13 1.13
C VAL A 327 1.43 14.94 2.41
N LYS A 328 1.93 16.19 2.41
CA LYS A 328 1.76 17.09 3.56
C LYS A 328 0.29 17.34 3.88
N TYR A 329 -0.54 17.57 2.85
CA TYR A 329 -1.98 17.82 3.00
C TYR A 329 -2.69 16.61 3.65
N TRP A 330 -2.41 15.40 3.21
CA TRP A 330 -2.97 14.19 3.83
C TRP A 330 -2.51 14.00 5.29
N MET A 331 -1.28 14.42 5.62
CA MET A 331 -0.80 14.40 7.01
C MET A 331 -1.48 15.45 7.88
N ASP A 332 -1.62 16.68 7.37
CA ASP A 332 -2.12 17.81 8.15
C ASP A 332 -3.65 17.80 8.28
N GLU A 333 -4.36 17.50 7.18
CA GLU A 333 -5.82 17.59 7.11
C GLU A 333 -6.52 16.31 7.55
N TYR A 334 -5.93 15.16 7.26
CA TYR A 334 -6.53 13.84 7.53
C TYR A 334 -5.77 13.02 8.57
N HIS A 335 -4.69 13.54 9.13
CA HIS A 335 -3.85 12.91 10.14
C HIS A 335 -3.29 11.52 9.73
N ILE A 336 -3.03 11.32 8.44
CA ILE A 336 -2.49 10.06 7.90
C ILE A 336 -1.14 9.74 8.51
N ASP A 337 -0.92 8.46 8.89
CA ASP A 337 0.22 7.94 9.64
C ASP A 337 1.29 7.24 8.79
N GLY A 338 1.02 7.06 7.52
CA GLY A 338 1.96 6.42 6.59
C GLY A 338 1.47 6.49 5.15
N PHE A 339 2.40 6.20 4.24
CA PHE A 339 2.13 6.22 2.80
C PHE A 339 2.75 4.99 2.12
N ARG A 340 1.95 4.29 1.33
CA ARG A 340 2.43 3.29 0.37
C ARG A 340 2.45 3.93 -1.01
N PHE A 341 3.62 3.99 -1.62
CA PHE A 341 3.76 4.51 -2.98
C PHE A 341 3.60 3.38 -3.99
N ASP A 342 2.51 3.44 -4.74
CA ASP A 342 2.29 2.59 -5.90
C ASP A 342 3.39 2.80 -6.92
N LEU A 343 3.94 1.72 -7.48
CA LEU A 343 5.06 1.76 -8.42
C LEU A 343 6.10 2.83 -8.05
N MET A 344 6.57 2.81 -6.80
CA MET A 344 7.59 3.74 -6.30
C MET A 344 8.82 3.81 -7.22
N GLY A 345 9.11 2.69 -7.92
CA GLY A 345 10.16 2.60 -8.92
C GLY A 345 10.00 3.51 -10.13
N CYS A 346 8.85 4.18 -10.32
CA CYS A 346 8.65 5.21 -11.34
C CYS A 346 9.09 6.61 -10.88
N HIS A 347 9.27 6.83 -9.57
CA HIS A 347 9.64 8.12 -9.00
C HIS A 347 11.16 8.28 -8.87
N ASP A 348 11.64 9.50 -9.03
CA ASP A 348 13.07 9.78 -8.83
C ASP A 348 13.43 9.81 -7.34
N ILE A 349 14.64 9.34 -7.02
CA ILE A 349 15.18 9.23 -5.66
C ILE A 349 15.18 10.58 -4.93
N GLU A 350 15.48 11.66 -5.63
CA GLU A 350 15.53 13.01 -5.03
C GLU A 350 14.14 13.43 -4.52
N THR A 351 13.09 13.17 -5.30
CA THR A 351 11.70 13.44 -4.89
C THR A 351 11.32 12.60 -3.67
N MET A 352 11.62 11.30 -3.67
CA MET A 352 11.34 10.42 -2.55
C MET A 352 12.08 10.87 -1.27
N ASN A 353 13.35 11.24 -1.38
CA ASN A 353 14.13 11.76 -0.26
C ASN A 353 13.61 13.09 0.27
N GLN A 354 13.18 14.01 -0.60
CA GLN A 354 12.57 15.28 -0.16
C GLN A 354 11.23 15.05 0.54
N ILE A 355 10.41 14.09 0.08
CA ILE A 355 9.19 13.68 0.78
C ILE A 355 9.54 13.15 2.17
N ARG A 356 10.52 12.22 2.30
CA ARG A 356 10.95 11.69 3.60
C ARG A 356 11.43 12.81 4.52
N GLN A 357 12.26 13.70 4.02
CA GLN A 357 12.77 14.83 4.80
C GLN A 357 11.66 15.76 5.29
N MET A 358 10.69 16.07 4.43
CA MET A 358 9.54 16.89 4.79
C MET A 358 8.69 16.21 5.86
N VAL A 359 8.41 14.93 5.70
CA VAL A 359 7.66 14.12 6.65
C VAL A 359 8.40 14.00 7.99
N ASP A 360 9.71 13.78 8.00
CA ASP A 360 10.54 13.76 9.22
C ASP A 360 10.50 15.09 9.99
N GLY A 361 10.39 16.18 9.26
CA GLY A 361 10.26 17.51 9.86
C GLY A 361 8.90 17.76 10.53
N ILE A 362 7.88 16.97 10.20
CA ILE A 362 6.54 17.05 10.79
C ILE A 362 6.37 15.98 11.86
N ASP A 363 6.52 14.71 11.48
CA ASP A 363 6.43 13.56 12.36
C ASP A 363 7.27 12.39 11.81
N PRO A 364 8.44 12.09 12.39
CA PRO A 364 9.32 11.02 11.92
C PRO A 364 8.74 9.61 12.14
N SER A 365 7.65 9.46 12.90
CA SER A 365 6.97 8.19 13.09
C SER A 365 6.06 7.79 11.93
N VAL A 366 5.81 8.70 10.98
CA VAL A 366 5.03 8.42 9.76
C VAL A 366 5.84 7.51 8.85
N PHE A 367 5.27 6.34 8.55
CA PHE A 367 5.96 5.29 7.81
C PHE A 367 5.78 5.44 6.31
N ILE A 368 6.87 5.35 5.54
CA ILE A 368 6.84 5.41 4.07
C ILE A 368 7.42 4.11 3.51
N TYR A 369 6.70 3.51 2.61
CA TYR A 369 7.14 2.35 1.83
C TYR A 369 6.47 2.32 0.46
N GLY A 370 6.91 1.44 -0.42
CA GLY A 370 6.30 1.32 -1.73
C GLY A 370 6.81 0.13 -2.52
N GLU A 371 6.35 0.06 -3.76
CA GLU A 371 6.81 -0.94 -4.71
C GLU A 371 8.12 -0.49 -5.34
N GLY A 372 9.21 -1.15 -5.00
CA GLY A 372 10.55 -0.86 -5.51
C GLY A 372 10.77 -1.35 -6.96
N TRP A 373 9.75 -1.26 -7.81
CA TRP A 373 9.76 -1.62 -9.22
C TRP A 373 8.85 -0.71 -10.04
N SER A 374 8.90 -0.84 -11.36
CA SER A 374 7.97 -0.28 -12.33
C SER A 374 7.31 -1.41 -13.12
N ALA A 375 6.12 -1.20 -13.66
CA ALA A 375 5.43 -2.19 -14.50
C ALA A 375 5.99 -2.25 -15.92
N GLY A 376 6.59 -1.14 -16.40
CA GLY A 376 7.25 -1.03 -17.70
C GLY A 376 8.59 -0.32 -17.58
N GLN A 377 9.15 0.06 -18.72
CA GLN A 377 10.41 0.80 -18.75
C GLN A 377 10.12 2.31 -18.62
N CYS A 378 10.66 2.94 -17.56
CA CYS A 378 10.64 4.39 -17.39
C CYS A 378 11.63 5.09 -18.33
N ALA A 379 11.23 6.24 -18.89
CA ALA A 379 12.14 7.09 -19.66
C ALA A 379 12.99 7.99 -18.74
N TYR A 380 13.60 7.38 -17.73
CA TYR A 380 14.51 8.02 -16.77
C TYR A 380 15.59 7.03 -16.33
N PRO A 381 16.82 7.49 -15.97
CA PRO A 381 17.91 6.57 -15.60
C PRO A 381 17.54 5.71 -14.39
N SER A 382 17.66 4.39 -14.50
CA SER A 382 17.25 3.44 -13.47
C SER A 382 18.01 3.61 -12.15
N GLU A 383 19.25 4.06 -12.19
CA GLU A 383 20.06 4.35 -11.01
C GLU A 383 19.60 5.59 -10.22
N GLN A 384 18.69 6.38 -10.79
CA GLN A 384 18.08 7.56 -10.17
C GLN A 384 16.60 7.35 -9.82
N LEU A 385 16.07 6.15 -10.04
CA LEU A 385 14.68 5.79 -9.72
C LEU A 385 14.57 5.08 -8.37
N GLY A 386 13.38 5.15 -7.75
CA GLY A 386 13.02 4.51 -6.48
C GLY A 386 12.91 2.99 -6.54
N LEU A 387 13.77 2.36 -7.33
CA LEU A 387 13.86 0.90 -7.46
C LEU A 387 14.40 0.26 -6.19
N LYS A 388 14.02 -0.96 -5.91
CA LYS A 388 14.46 -1.75 -4.75
C LYS A 388 15.99 -1.78 -4.60
N ALA A 389 16.71 -1.92 -5.70
CA ALA A 389 18.17 -1.90 -5.71
C ALA A 389 18.78 -0.58 -5.21
N ASN A 390 18.01 0.51 -5.24
CA ASN A 390 18.41 1.86 -4.85
C ASN A 390 17.95 2.24 -3.42
N ILE A 391 17.25 1.38 -2.71
CA ILE A 391 16.79 1.62 -1.33
C ILE A 391 17.90 2.11 -0.39
N PRO A 392 19.19 1.66 -0.52
CA PRO A 392 20.26 2.21 0.30
C PRO A 392 20.49 3.73 0.14
N GLN A 393 19.96 4.35 -0.92
CA GLN A 393 20.00 5.79 -1.15
C GLN A 393 18.76 6.53 -0.60
N MET A 394 17.76 5.78 -0.11
CA MET A 394 16.48 6.30 0.40
C MET A 394 16.28 5.85 1.86
N LEU A 395 17.08 6.40 2.78
CA LEU A 395 17.01 6.04 4.19
C LEU A 395 15.65 6.41 4.80
N GLY A 396 15.08 5.49 5.59
CA GLY A 396 13.76 5.68 6.20
C GLY A 396 12.58 5.39 5.26
N ILE A 397 12.85 4.90 4.04
CA ILE A 397 11.84 4.41 3.10
C ILE A 397 12.04 2.90 2.92
N ALA A 398 10.93 2.15 2.96
CA ALA A 398 10.93 0.70 2.80
C ALA A 398 10.38 0.27 1.42
N ALA A 399 10.64 -0.97 1.04
CA ALA A 399 10.10 -1.57 -0.16
C ALA A 399 9.57 -2.99 0.11
N PHE A 400 8.62 -3.43 -0.70
CA PHE A 400 8.15 -4.80 -0.71
C PHE A 400 9.24 -5.77 -1.15
N SER A 401 9.35 -6.92 -0.47
CA SER A 401 10.27 -7.99 -0.84
C SER A 401 9.55 -9.08 -1.62
N ASP A 402 9.64 -9.02 -2.94
CA ASP A 402 9.23 -10.11 -3.83
C ASP A 402 10.09 -11.36 -3.63
N GLU A 403 11.31 -11.23 -3.07
CA GLU A 403 12.16 -12.38 -2.74
C GLU A 403 11.49 -13.33 -1.75
N ILE A 404 10.96 -12.82 -0.62
CA ILE A 404 10.29 -13.68 0.37
C ILE A 404 8.92 -14.14 -0.12
N ARG A 405 8.16 -13.26 -0.79
CA ARG A 405 6.85 -13.59 -1.36
C ARG A 405 6.94 -14.78 -2.29
N ASP A 406 7.80 -14.67 -3.31
CA ASP A 406 7.90 -15.67 -4.36
C ASP A 406 8.71 -16.91 -3.91
N ALA A 407 9.65 -16.74 -2.95
CA ALA A 407 10.25 -17.89 -2.29
C ALA A 407 9.20 -18.77 -1.60
N LEU A 408 8.23 -18.17 -0.92
CA LEU A 408 7.16 -18.91 -0.25
C LEU A 408 6.18 -19.54 -1.24
N ARG A 409 5.51 -18.72 -2.08
CA ARG A 409 4.35 -19.13 -2.86
C ARG A 409 4.64 -19.50 -4.32
N GLY A 410 5.81 -19.14 -4.85
CA GLY A 410 6.19 -19.31 -6.25
C GLY A 410 6.22 -17.99 -7.04
N PRO A 411 6.82 -18.01 -8.24
CA PRO A 411 7.13 -16.81 -9.01
C PRO A 411 5.86 -16.10 -9.49
N PHE A 412 5.85 -14.77 -9.44
CA PHE A 412 4.78 -13.90 -9.96
C PHE A 412 4.42 -14.22 -11.43
N SER A 413 5.39 -14.60 -12.24
CA SER A 413 5.21 -14.81 -13.69
C SER A 413 4.46 -16.07 -14.08
N ASP A 414 4.15 -16.98 -13.15
CA ASP A 414 3.52 -18.26 -13.46
C ASP A 414 2.81 -18.84 -12.22
N ASP A 415 1.49 -18.71 -12.19
CA ASP A 415 0.64 -19.11 -11.07
C ASP A 415 0.64 -20.62 -10.80
N THR A 416 1.04 -21.42 -11.77
CA THR A 416 1.09 -22.88 -11.64
C THR A 416 2.37 -23.38 -10.99
N LYS A 417 3.39 -22.52 -10.89
CA LYS A 417 4.69 -22.89 -10.30
C LYS A 417 4.69 -22.65 -8.79
N PRO A 418 4.95 -23.69 -8.00
CA PRO A 418 5.07 -23.55 -6.55
C PRO A 418 6.39 -22.90 -6.14
N GLY A 419 6.41 -22.33 -4.93
CA GLY A 419 7.60 -21.94 -4.21
C GLY A 419 8.07 -23.03 -3.24
N TRP A 420 8.73 -22.58 -2.16
CA TRP A 420 9.22 -23.43 -1.09
C TRP A 420 8.10 -24.23 -0.41
N LEU A 421 6.91 -23.64 -0.24
CA LEU A 421 5.74 -24.33 0.30
C LEU A 421 5.32 -25.56 -0.53
N GLY A 422 5.60 -25.56 -1.83
CA GLY A 422 5.37 -26.69 -2.73
C GLY A 422 6.62 -27.57 -2.98
N GLY A 423 7.69 -27.40 -2.19
CA GLY A 423 8.88 -28.24 -2.20
C GLY A 423 10.00 -27.77 -3.14
N VAL A 424 9.92 -26.54 -3.67
CA VAL A 424 10.99 -25.94 -4.45
C VAL A 424 12.13 -25.50 -3.51
N ASN A 425 13.36 -25.51 -4.01
CA ASN A 425 14.57 -25.21 -3.22
C ASN A 425 14.80 -23.68 -3.18
N GLU A 426 14.04 -23.00 -2.33
CA GLU A 426 14.09 -21.53 -2.12
C GLU A 426 14.54 -21.14 -0.69
N GLU A 427 15.22 -22.02 0.02
CA GLU A 427 15.66 -21.78 1.40
C GLU A 427 16.55 -20.55 1.54
N GLU A 428 17.40 -20.24 0.54
CA GLU A 428 18.28 -19.07 0.62
C GLU A 428 17.52 -17.75 0.42
N SER A 429 16.53 -17.73 -0.46
CA SER A 429 15.62 -16.59 -0.64
C SER A 429 14.78 -16.36 0.63
N LEU A 430 14.28 -17.44 1.23
CA LEU A 430 13.56 -17.37 2.49
C LEU A 430 14.45 -16.86 3.64
N LYS A 431 15.69 -17.32 3.75
CA LYS A 431 16.67 -16.80 4.73
C LYS A 431 16.92 -15.31 4.51
N PHE A 432 17.04 -14.88 3.26
CA PHE A 432 17.22 -13.46 2.94
C PHE A 432 16.04 -12.61 3.42
N GLY A 433 14.81 -13.07 3.21
CA GLY A 433 13.61 -12.43 3.76
C GLY A 433 13.58 -12.44 5.29
N ILE A 434 13.93 -13.58 5.93
CA ILE A 434 13.95 -13.69 7.40
C ILE A 434 14.87 -12.66 8.04
N VAL A 435 16.02 -12.36 7.46
CA VAL A 435 16.95 -11.35 8.00
C VAL A 435 16.56 -9.91 7.63
N GLY A 436 15.44 -9.68 6.91
CA GLY A 436 14.99 -8.34 6.53
C GLY A 436 15.77 -7.74 5.36
N ALA A 437 16.15 -8.55 4.37
CA ALA A 437 16.88 -8.17 3.15
C ALA A 437 18.24 -7.47 3.41
N ILE A 438 18.77 -7.55 4.62
CA ILE A 438 20.07 -6.99 4.99
C ILE A 438 21.21 -7.94 4.65
N ARG A 439 22.43 -7.43 4.67
CA ARG A 439 23.62 -8.27 4.57
C ARG A 439 23.76 -9.16 5.81
N HIS A 440 23.76 -10.49 5.61
CA HIS A 440 23.97 -11.46 6.65
C HIS A 440 25.00 -12.53 6.22
N PRO A 441 25.97 -12.94 7.11
CA PRO A 441 27.07 -13.82 6.71
C PRO A 441 26.64 -15.23 6.29
N GLN A 442 25.46 -15.69 6.76
CA GLN A 442 24.93 -17.03 6.45
C GLN A 442 23.96 -17.06 5.26
N VAL A 443 23.70 -15.92 4.58
CA VAL A 443 22.87 -15.85 3.37
C VAL A 443 23.76 -15.85 2.13
N LYS A 444 23.53 -16.83 1.24
CA LYS A 444 24.28 -17.02 0.00
C LYS A 444 23.58 -16.27 -1.14
N MET A 445 23.87 -14.98 -1.32
CA MET A 445 23.20 -14.10 -2.29
C MET A 445 23.11 -14.67 -3.71
N LYS A 446 24.09 -15.43 -4.17
CA LYS A 446 24.07 -16.09 -5.50
C LYS A 446 22.92 -17.10 -5.69
N LYS A 447 22.23 -17.47 -4.62
CA LYS A 447 21.11 -18.41 -4.62
C LYS A 447 19.78 -17.74 -4.22
N VAL A 448 19.81 -16.44 -3.97
CA VAL A 448 18.61 -15.64 -3.72
C VAL A 448 17.99 -15.29 -5.06
N ASN A 449 16.68 -15.44 -5.17
CA ASN A 449 15.92 -14.98 -6.33
C ASN A 449 15.99 -13.43 -6.43
N TYR A 450 15.84 -12.88 -7.63
CA TYR A 450 15.71 -11.45 -7.96
C TYR A 450 16.79 -10.48 -7.44
N ALA A 451 17.43 -10.73 -6.30
CA ALA A 451 18.41 -9.83 -5.72
C ALA A 451 19.85 -10.37 -5.82
N GLU A 452 20.74 -9.66 -6.53
CA GLU A 452 22.16 -9.97 -6.57
C GLU A 452 22.93 -9.55 -5.31
N LYS A 453 22.42 -8.54 -4.62
CA LYS A 453 23.01 -7.93 -3.42
C LYS A 453 21.92 -7.63 -2.38
N PRO A 454 22.29 -7.60 -1.10
CA PRO A 454 21.41 -7.06 -0.07
C PRO A 454 21.03 -5.60 -0.40
N TRP A 455 19.74 -5.29 -0.32
CA TRP A 455 19.24 -3.97 -0.69
C TRP A 455 18.71 -3.16 0.49
N ALA A 456 18.44 -3.77 1.65
CA ALA A 456 18.09 -3.04 2.84
C ALA A 456 19.34 -2.72 3.70
N VAL A 457 19.44 -1.49 4.22
CA VAL A 457 20.45 -1.07 5.19
C VAL A 457 20.04 -1.52 6.58
N GLU A 458 18.75 -1.34 6.90
CA GLU A 458 18.11 -1.80 8.12
C GLU A 458 16.90 -2.72 7.78
N PRO A 459 16.57 -3.69 8.62
CA PRO A 459 15.47 -4.62 8.35
C PRO A 459 14.11 -3.93 8.25
N THR A 460 13.96 -2.75 8.83
CA THR A 460 12.75 -1.91 8.73
C THR A 460 12.53 -1.31 7.33
N GLN A 461 13.49 -1.45 6.43
CA GLN A 461 13.33 -1.07 5.02
C GLN A 461 12.72 -2.19 4.17
N MET A 462 12.37 -3.33 4.76
CA MET A 462 11.75 -4.45 4.04
C MET A 462 10.34 -4.71 4.55
N MET A 463 9.36 -4.68 3.63
CA MET A 463 8.03 -5.23 3.88
C MET A 463 8.06 -6.74 3.65
N SER A 464 7.73 -7.50 4.70
CA SER A 464 7.65 -8.97 4.66
C SER A 464 6.21 -9.40 4.43
N TYR A 465 5.95 -10.12 3.36
CA TYR A 465 4.59 -10.53 2.99
C TYR A 465 4.59 -11.81 2.15
N VAL A 466 3.43 -12.42 1.99
CA VAL A 466 3.23 -13.58 1.11
C VAL A 466 2.17 -13.34 0.04
N SER A 467 1.19 -12.48 0.31
CA SER A 467 0.24 -11.99 -0.71
C SER A 467 -0.23 -10.57 -0.38
N CYS A 468 -0.82 -9.90 -1.34
CA CYS A 468 -1.42 -8.57 -1.27
C CYS A 468 -2.66 -8.54 -2.18
N HIS A 469 -3.23 -7.35 -2.42
CA HIS A 469 -4.36 -7.21 -3.34
C HIS A 469 -4.03 -7.64 -4.77
N ASP A 470 -2.78 -7.34 -5.24
CA ASP A 470 -2.28 -7.74 -6.55
C ASP A 470 -2.08 -9.24 -6.67
N ASP A 471 -2.26 -9.77 -7.88
CA ASP A 471 -2.07 -11.17 -8.17
C ASP A 471 -3.10 -12.06 -7.44
N MET A 472 -2.84 -13.34 -7.28
CA MET A 472 -3.69 -14.25 -6.52
C MET A 472 -3.50 -14.07 -5.01
N CYS A 473 -4.58 -14.11 -4.23
CA CYS A 473 -4.45 -14.26 -2.79
C CYS A 473 -3.82 -15.61 -2.42
N LEU A 474 -3.38 -15.78 -1.18
CA LEU A 474 -2.60 -16.96 -0.77
C LEU A 474 -3.34 -18.28 -0.99
N VAL A 475 -4.62 -18.34 -0.63
CA VAL A 475 -5.45 -19.54 -0.83
C VAL A 475 -5.51 -19.93 -2.30
N ASP A 476 -5.86 -19.00 -3.18
CA ASP A 476 -5.94 -19.25 -4.63
C ASP A 476 -4.58 -19.69 -5.20
N ARG A 477 -3.51 -19.04 -4.77
CA ARG A 477 -2.15 -19.36 -5.21
C ARG A 477 -1.72 -20.77 -4.79
N LEU A 478 -1.98 -21.15 -3.54
CA LEU A 478 -1.71 -22.53 -3.06
C LEU A 478 -2.58 -23.55 -3.77
N MET A 479 -3.84 -23.23 -4.07
CA MET A 479 -4.71 -24.07 -4.89
C MET A 479 -4.10 -24.34 -6.26
N ALA A 480 -3.75 -23.31 -6.99
CA ALA A 480 -3.24 -23.40 -8.35
C ALA A 480 -1.88 -24.11 -8.45
N SER A 481 -0.98 -23.87 -7.49
CA SER A 481 0.41 -24.33 -7.58
C SER A 481 0.74 -25.58 -6.78
N VAL A 482 0.00 -25.90 -5.71
CA VAL A 482 0.35 -26.98 -4.78
C VAL A 482 -0.74 -28.03 -4.63
N ILE A 483 -1.98 -27.61 -4.36
CA ILE A 483 -3.07 -28.47 -3.89
C ILE A 483 -3.77 -29.20 -5.04
N ASP A 484 -4.26 -28.47 -6.04
CA ASP A 484 -5.03 -29.03 -7.16
C ASP A 484 -4.55 -28.51 -8.52
N LYS A 485 -3.33 -28.90 -8.87
CA LYS A 485 -2.68 -28.50 -10.14
C LYS A 485 -3.41 -28.94 -11.41
N SER A 486 -4.35 -29.88 -11.29
CA SER A 486 -5.08 -30.44 -12.43
C SER A 486 -6.38 -29.73 -12.76
N ASN A 487 -6.89 -28.92 -11.83
CA ASN A 487 -8.18 -28.24 -11.97
C ASN A 487 -8.07 -26.77 -11.53
N HIS A 488 -7.69 -25.89 -12.46
CA HIS A 488 -7.55 -24.46 -12.24
C HIS A 488 -8.85 -23.74 -11.84
N ASN A 489 -9.99 -24.43 -11.90
CA ASN A 489 -11.30 -23.93 -11.50
C ASN A 489 -11.73 -24.45 -10.12
N SER A 490 -10.88 -25.16 -9.40
CA SER A 490 -11.18 -25.61 -8.04
C SER A 490 -11.28 -24.42 -7.09
N GLN A 491 -12.33 -24.38 -6.31
CA GLN A 491 -12.53 -23.40 -5.24
C GLN A 491 -12.22 -24.06 -3.89
N PHE A 492 -11.75 -23.27 -2.94
CA PHE A 492 -11.51 -23.77 -1.57
C PHE A 492 -12.74 -24.48 -0.99
N SER A 493 -13.93 -23.95 -1.24
CA SER A 493 -15.22 -24.52 -0.77
C SER A 493 -15.44 -25.96 -1.25
N THR A 494 -14.96 -26.33 -2.45
CA THR A 494 -15.18 -27.63 -3.10
C THR A 494 -14.15 -28.70 -2.73
N LEU A 495 -13.04 -28.32 -2.07
CA LEU A 495 -12.02 -29.27 -1.63
C LEU A 495 -12.56 -30.29 -0.64
N ASN A 496 -12.04 -31.52 -0.68
CA ASN A 496 -12.25 -32.47 0.38
C ASN A 496 -11.50 -32.08 1.67
N SER A 497 -11.84 -32.69 2.80
CA SER A 497 -11.29 -32.34 4.11
C SER A 497 -9.76 -32.45 4.17
N GLN A 498 -9.17 -33.47 3.57
CA GLN A 498 -7.72 -33.70 3.58
C GLN A 498 -6.96 -32.58 2.85
N LEU A 499 -7.44 -32.16 1.67
CA LEU A 499 -6.84 -31.07 0.91
C LEU A 499 -7.03 -29.70 1.60
N LYS A 500 -8.18 -29.48 2.23
CA LYS A 500 -8.40 -28.29 3.06
C LYS A 500 -7.42 -28.20 4.23
N GLU A 501 -7.21 -29.31 4.93
CA GLU A 501 -6.24 -29.38 6.03
C GLU A 501 -4.81 -29.15 5.54
N GLU A 502 -4.43 -29.71 4.38
CA GLU A 502 -3.11 -29.46 3.78
C GLU A 502 -2.94 -27.97 3.43
N LEU A 503 -3.93 -27.35 2.79
CA LEU A 503 -3.91 -25.93 2.45
C LEU A 503 -3.78 -25.06 3.70
N ILE A 504 -4.59 -25.31 4.73
CA ILE A 504 -4.54 -24.57 6.00
C ILE A 504 -3.14 -24.69 6.63
N ARG A 505 -2.53 -25.88 6.67
CA ARG A 505 -1.15 -26.03 7.20
C ARG A 505 -0.16 -25.18 6.44
N LEU A 506 -0.25 -25.14 5.11
CA LEU A 506 0.66 -24.34 4.27
C LEU A 506 0.44 -22.84 4.44
N ASP A 507 -0.81 -22.41 4.59
CA ASP A 507 -1.18 -21.03 4.89
C ASP A 507 -0.57 -20.57 6.23
N LEU A 508 -0.81 -21.33 7.30
CA LEU A 508 -0.25 -21.04 8.62
C LEU A 508 1.29 -21.04 8.64
N LEU A 509 1.91 -21.95 7.89
CA LEU A 509 3.38 -22.02 7.76
C LEU A 509 3.92 -20.78 7.03
N ALA A 510 3.26 -20.33 5.96
CA ALA A 510 3.62 -19.13 5.21
C ALA A 510 3.61 -17.90 6.11
N GLN A 511 2.52 -17.70 6.86
CA GLN A 511 2.41 -16.58 7.77
C GLN A 511 3.40 -16.66 8.94
N THR A 512 3.71 -17.86 9.42
CA THR A 512 4.76 -18.00 10.44
C THR A 512 6.10 -17.50 9.91
N ALA A 513 6.45 -17.78 8.66
CA ALA A 513 7.67 -17.24 8.06
C ALA A 513 7.65 -15.71 7.94
N VAL A 514 6.51 -15.12 7.54
CA VAL A 514 6.34 -13.66 7.47
C VAL A 514 6.48 -13.02 8.85
N PHE A 515 5.74 -13.47 9.84
CA PHE A 515 5.68 -12.84 11.15
C PHE A 515 6.89 -13.12 12.06
N THR A 516 7.70 -14.13 11.77
CA THR A 516 8.97 -14.39 12.46
C THR A 516 10.18 -13.79 11.75
N SER A 517 10.00 -13.16 10.58
CA SER A 517 11.03 -12.39 9.88
C SER A 517 11.33 -11.06 10.57
N GLN A 518 12.51 -10.50 10.31
CA GLN A 518 12.96 -9.21 10.87
C GLN A 518 12.44 -7.99 10.11
N GLY A 519 11.84 -8.18 8.94
CA GLY A 519 11.15 -7.13 8.19
C GLY A 519 9.84 -6.69 8.85
N VAL A 520 9.20 -5.66 8.29
CA VAL A 520 7.88 -5.20 8.73
C VAL A 520 6.81 -6.14 8.15
N PRO A 521 6.03 -6.83 8.97
CA PRO A 521 5.03 -7.78 8.47
C PRO A 521 3.83 -7.05 7.85
N PHE A 522 3.39 -7.60 6.74
CA PHE A 522 2.25 -7.12 5.97
C PHE A 522 1.38 -8.32 5.59
N MET A 523 0.06 -8.18 5.73
CA MET A 523 -0.91 -9.19 5.37
C MET A 523 -2.11 -8.58 4.63
N LEU A 524 -2.66 -9.33 3.68
CA LEU A 524 -3.91 -8.99 3.01
C LEU A 524 -5.11 -9.26 3.94
N SER A 525 -6.07 -8.35 3.95
CA SER A 525 -7.33 -8.55 4.70
C SER A 525 -8.05 -9.82 4.25
N GLY A 526 -8.47 -10.62 5.24
CA GLY A 526 -9.16 -11.88 5.01
C GLY A 526 -8.24 -13.10 4.90
N GLU A 527 -6.90 -12.96 4.91
CA GLU A 527 -6.01 -14.12 5.02
C GLU A 527 -6.32 -14.92 6.29
N GLU A 528 -6.60 -14.23 7.40
CA GLU A 528 -7.01 -14.83 8.66
C GLU A 528 -8.40 -15.50 8.61
N LEU A 529 -9.11 -15.35 7.48
CA LEU A 529 -10.39 -15.96 7.15
C LEU A 529 -10.31 -16.92 5.96
N LEU A 530 -9.10 -17.29 5.52
CA LEU A 530 -8.86 -18.09 4.30
C LEU A 530 -9.51 -17.44 3.05
N ARG A 531 -9.19 -16.18 2.81
CA ARG A 531 -9.72 -15.40 1.67
C ARG A 531 -9.49 -16.13 0.36
N ASP A 532 -10.59 -16.31 -0.39
CA ASP A 532 -10.68 -16.99 -1.69
C ASP A 532 -11.29 -16.00 -2.70
N LYS A 533 -10.54 -15.64 -3.74
CA LYS A 533 -11.01 -14.83 -4.87
C LYS A 533 -11.35 -15.71 -6.08
N LYS A 534 -11.61 -17.00 -5.84
CA LYS A 534 -12.03 -17.99 -6.86
C LYS A 534 -11.03 -18.15 -8.02
N GLY A 535 -9.75 -17.98 -7.73
CA GLY A 535 -8.67 -18.09 -8.72
C GLY A 535 -8.50 -16.88 -9.63
N VAL A 536 -9.15 -15.75 -9.34
CA VAL A 536 -8.98 -14.54 -10.12
C VAL A 536 -7.65 -13.90 -9.81
N HIS A 537 -6.80 -13.71 -10.83
CA HIS A 537 -5.46 -13.18 -10.71
C HIS A 537 -5.48 -11.70 -10.26
N ASN A 538 -5.92 -10.78 -11.09
CA ASN A 538 -6.06 -9.35 -10.74
C ASN A 538 -7.54 -8.96 -10.74
N SER A 539 -8.12 -8.85 -9.56
CA SER A 539 -9.57 -8.67 -9.38
C SER A 539 -10.02 -7.21 -9.28
N PHE A 540 -9.22 -6.27 -9.85
CA PHE A 540 -9.39 -4.82 -9.66
C PHE A 540 -10.75 -4.27 -10.09
N GLU A 541 -11.41 -4.91 -11.06
CA GLU A 541 -12.74 -4.56 -11.57
C GLU A 541 -13.76 -5.70 -11.44
N SER A 542 -13.38 -6.76 -10.69
CA SER A 542 -14.28 -7.91 -10.45
C SER A 542 -15.39 -7.54 -9.47
N PRO A 543 -16.55 -8.21 -9.53
CA PRO A 543 -17.68 -7.90 -8.65
C PRO A 543 -17.41 -8.25 -7.19
N ASP A 544 -18.30 -7.76 -6.32
CA ASP A 544 -18.28 -8.06 -4.88
C ASP A 544 -18.24 -9.56 -4.59
N SER A 545 -18.91 -10.38 -5.39
CA SER A 545 -18.93 -11.84 -5.24
C SER A 545 -17.55 -12.52 -5.37
N ILE A 546 -16.56 -11.81 -5.95
CA ILE A 546 -15.16 -12.23 -6.03
C ILE A 546 -14.34 -11.58 -4.92
N ASN A 547 -14.57 -10.29 -4.66
CA ASN A 547 -13.68 -9.48 -3.84
C ASN A 547 -14.02 -9.46 -2.34
N HIS A 548 -15.29 -9.69 -1.96
CA HIS A 548 -15.75 -9.61 -0.57
C HIS A 548 -15.05 -10.62 0.36
N LEU A 549 -15.00 -10.28 1.64
CA LEU A 549 -14.56 -11.22 2.68
C LEU A 549 -15.71 -12.13 3.09
N ASP A 550 -15.49 -13.45 3.09
CA ASP A 550 -16.43 -14.41 3.67
C ASP A 550 -16.27 -14.47 5.20
N TRP A 551 -17.00 -13.61 5.89
CA TRP A 551 -16.99 -13.51 7.35
C TRP A 551 -17.42 -14.80 8.05
N THR A 552 -18.18 -15.69 7.37
CA THR A 552 -18.62 -16.96 7.93
C THR A 552 -17.46 -17.93 8.16
N ASN A 553 -16.32 -17.72 7.48
CA ASN A 553 -15.11 -18.52 7.67
C ASN A 553 -14.48 -18.32 9.06
N LYS A 554 -14.74 -17.20 9.73
CA LYS A 554 -14.32 -17.00 11.13
C LYS A 554 -14.92 -18.05 12.07
N GLU A 555 -16.17 -18.44 11.81
CA GLU A 555 -16.88 -19.47 12.58
C GLU A 555 -16.59 -20.90 12.07
N LYS A 556 -16.43 -21.06 10.75
CA LYS A 556 -16.15 -22.36 10.13
C LYS A 556 -14.72 -22.85 10.40
N TYR A 557 -13.76 -21.93 10.46
CA TYR A 557 -12.32 -22.20 10.63
C TYR A 557 -11.71 -21.36 11.76
N PRO A 558 -12.25 -21.41 12.98
CA PRO A 558 -11.82 -20.54 14.08
C PRO A 558 -10.35 -20.73 14.44
N GLN A 559 -9.78 -21.92 14.21
CA GLN A 559 -8.38 -22.24 14.46
C GLN A 559 -7.42 -21.39 13.59
N VAL A 560 -7.85 -20.97 12.40
CA VAL A 560 -7.04 -20.12 11.52
C VAL A 560 -6.95 -18.72 12.11
N PHE A 561 -8.09 -18.10 12.41
CA PHE A 561 -8.14 -16.78 13.04
C PHE A 561 -7.36 -16.74 14.37
N GLU A 562 -7.53 -17.75 15.23
CA GLU A 562 -6.80 -17.85 16.51
C GLU A 562 -5.29 -18.01 16.30
N TYR A 563 -4.87 -18.73 15.26
CA TYR A 563 -3.46 -18.87 14.94
C TYR A 563 -2.84 -17.53 14.53
N TYR A 564 -3.47 -16.80 13.60
CA TYR A 564 -3.01 -15.47 13.17
C TYR A 564 -2.93 -14.49 14.34
N LYS A 565 -3.99 -14.41 15.14
CA LYS A 565 -4.03 -13.60 16.35
C LYS A 565 -2.86 -13.91 17.29
N ASN A 566 -2.69 -15.17 17.64
CA ASN A 566 -1.63 -15.59 18.56
C ASN A 566 -0.22 -15.42 17.98
N LEU A 567 -0.06 -15.52 16.66
CA LEU A 567 1.19 -15.26 15.96
C LEU A 567 1.55 -13.76 16.01
N ILE A 568 0.57 -12.89 15.80
CA ILE A 568 0.72 -11.44 15.94
C ILE A 568 1.06 -11.07 17.39
N ASP A 569 0.35 -11.64 18.37
CA ASP A 569 0.61 -11.42 19.78
C ASP A 569 2.02 -11.86 20.16
N LEU A 570 2.46 -13.05 19.73
CA LEU A 570 3.81 -13.55 19.93
C LEU A 570 4.88 -12.58 19.41
N ARG A 571 4.71 -12.06 18.19
CA ARG A 571 5.62 -11.06 17.63
C ARG A 571 5.64 -9.75 18.44
N LYS A 572 4.47 -9.28 18.90
CA LYS A 572 4.35 -8.03 19.67
C LYS A 572 4.95 -8.17 21.08
N HIS A 573 4.82 -9.32 21.72
CA HIS A 573 5.36 -9.56 23.05
C HIS A 573 6.87 -9.82 23.02
N HIS A 574 7.39 -10.41 21.92
CA HIS A 574 8.80 -10.81 21.84
C HIS A 574 9.61 -9.91 20.89
N PRO A 575 10.37 -8.94 21.42
CA PRO A 575 11.23 -8.04 20.64
C PRO A 575 12.26 -8.76 19.78
N ALA A 576 12.60 -10.00 20.09
CA ALA A 576 13.51 -10.84 19.31
C ALA A 576 13.06 -11.00 17.83
N PHE A 577 11.76 -10.99 17.55
CA PHE A 577 11.20 -11.08 16.19
C PHE A 577 11.21 -9.74 15.42
N ARG A 578 11.56 -8.63 16.07
CA ARG A 578 11.47 -7.28 15.52
C ARG A 578 12.62 -6.38 15.98
N LEU A 579 13.84 -6.85 15.76
CA LEU A 579 15.06 -6.18 16.23
C LEU A 579 15.26 -4.78 15.66
N GLY A 580 14.74 -4.51 14.46
CA GLY A 580 14.72 -3.18 13.85
C GLY A 580 16.08 -2.61 13.44
N ASN A 581 17.16 -3.36 13.70
CA ASN A 581 18.53 -2.92 13.46
C ASN A 581 19.40 -4.05 12.92
N ALA A 582 20.14 -3.77 11.85
CA ALA A 582 20.92 -4.77 11.11
C ALA A 582 22.07 -5.37 11.95
N ASP A 583 22.71 -4.58 12.83
CA ASP A 583 23.78 -5.10 13.70
C ASP A 583 23.23 -6.06 14.74
N LEU A 584 22.04 -5.74 15.29
CA LEU A 584 21.36 -6.65 16.23
C LEU A 584 20.95 -7.95 15.54
N VAL A 585 20.43 -7.90 14.32
CA VAL A 585 20.09 -9.10 13.55
C VAL A 585 21.35 -9.95 13.32
N ARG A 586 22.45 -9.37 12.83
CA ARG A 586 23.72 -10.09 12.62
C ARG A 586 24.28 -10.70 13.90
N LYS A 587 24.07 -10.06 15.04
CA LYS A 587 24.57 -10.50 16.34
C LYS A 587 23.74 -11.63 16.94
N HIS A 588 22.43 -11.54 16.81
CA HIS A 588 21.50 -12.37 17.57
C HIS A 588 20.84 -13.49 16.74
N LEU A 589 20.69 -13.31 15.41
CA LEU A 589 20.09 -14.32 14.54
C LEU A 589 21.18 -15.22 13.92
N GLU A 590 21.00 -16.52 14.06
CA GLU A 590 21.88 -17.55 13.47
C GLU A 590 21.05 -18.66 12.81
N PHE A 591 21.32 -18.95 11.54
CA PHE A 591 20.69 -20.09 10.88
C PHE A 591 21.34 -21.40 11.31
N LEU A 592 20.51 -22.36 11.66
CA LEU A 592 20.91 -23.71 12.00
C LEU A 592 21.02 -24.59 10.74
N GLN A 593 21.82 -25.64 10.81
CA GLN A 593 21.87 -26.63 9.74
C GLN A 593 20.55 -27.43 9.77
N ALA A 594 19.87 -27.49 8.62
CA ALA A 594 18.59 -28.17 8.49
C ALA A 594 18.52 -29.02 7.22
N PRO A 595 17.65 -30.05 7.17
CA PRO A 595 17.37 -30.83 5.96
C PRO A 595 16.80 -29.95 4.84
N LYS A 596 16.80 -30.51 3.60
CA LYS A 596 16.13 -29.86 2.46
C LYS A 596 14.63 -29.66 2.76
N GLY A 597 14.08 -28.50 2.36
CA GLY A 597 12.69 -28.12 2.64
C GLY A 597 12.47 -27.61 4.06
N VAL A 598 13.53 -27.43 4.85
CA VAL A 598 13.48 -26.90 6.21
C VAL A 598 14.35 -25.65 6.33
N VAL A 599 13.83 -24.61 6.95
CA VAL A 599 14.61 -23.45 7.38
C VAL A 599 14.51 -23.34 8.90
N ALA A 600 15.66 -23.31 9.57
CA ALA A 600 15.73 -23.20 11.02
C ALA A 600 16.67 -22.06 11.43
N PHE A 601 16.26 -21.26 12.40
CA PHE A 601 17.09 -20.18 12.93
C PHE A 601 16.91 -20.01 14.43
N HIS A 602 17.95 -19.44 15.06
CA HIS A 602 18.08 -19.25 16.47
C HIS A 602 18.25 -17.75 16.77
N LEU A 603 17.33 -17.18 17.51
CA LEU A 603 17.43 -15.86 18.12
C LEU A 603 18.00 -16.05 19.52
N LYS A 604 19.24 -15.61 19.75
CA LYS A 604 20.03 -15.98 20.93
C LYS A 604 20.36 -14.79 21.83
N ASN A 605 20.62 -15.10 23.10
CA ASN A 605 21.16 -14.16 24.08
C ASN A 605 20.23 -12.96 24.33
N TYR A 606 18.95 -13.21 24.65
CA TYR A 606 17.95 -12.16 24.95
C TYR A 606 17.88 -11.12 23.83
N ALA A 607 17.72 -11.59 22.58
CA ALA A 607 17.68 -10.75 21.39
C ALA A 607 16.66 -9.61 21.56
N GLY A 608 17.05 -8.37 21.27
CA GLY A 608 16.16 -7.23 21.47
C GLY A 608 15.76 -6.93 22.92
N ARG A 609 16.46 -7.50 23.90
CA ARG A 609 16.12 -7.50 25.34
C ARG A 609 14.82 -8.28 25.63
N ASP A 610 14.61 -9.36 24.90
CA ASP A 610 13.51 -10.29 25.10
C ASP A 610 13.61 -10.96 26.47
N ASP A 611 12.48 -11.37 27.05
CA ASP A 611 12.45 -12.14 28.29
C ASP A 611 12.97 -13.59 28.08
N TRP A 612 12.85 -14.12 26.87
CA TRP A 612 13.38 -15.43 26.50
C TRP A 612 14.85 -15.31 26.08
N ARG A 613 15.67 -16.15 26.67
CA ARG A 613 17.10 -16.14 26.39
C ARG A 613 17.43 -16.62 24.99
N ASN A 614 16.75 -17.69 24.57
CA ASN A 614 16.91 -18.32 23.28
C ASN A 614 15.54 -18.63 22.69
N ILE A 615 15.35 -18.30 21.41
CA ILE A 615 14.15 -18.68 20.66
C ILE A 615 14.64 -19.42 19.42
N ILE A 616 14.12 -20.60 19.16
CA ILE A 616 14.42 -21.38 17.97
C ILE A 616 13.14 -21.51 17.14
N VAL A 617 13.21 -21.12 15.88
CA VAL A 617 12.14 -21.25 14.91
C VAL A 617 12.55 -22.28 13.86
N ILE A 618 11.69 -23.25 13.62
CA ILE A 618 11.89 -24.31 12.62
C ILE A 618 10.66 -24.32 11.71
N LEU A 619 10.87 -24.07 10.43
CA LEU A 619 9.87 -24.04 9.39
C LEU A 619 10.08 -25.25 8.48
N ASN A 620 9.09 -26.12 8.33
CA ASN A 620 9.17 -27.35 7.53
C ASN A 620 8.10 -27.39 6.44
N ALA A 621 8.47 -27.18 5.19
CA ALA A 621 7.56 -27.33 4.04
C ALA A 621 7.50 -28.76 3.48
N SER A 622 8.35 -29.66 3.96
CA SER A 622 8.38 -31.05 3.45
C SER A 622 7.13 -31.82 3.90
N LYS A 623 6.72 -32.80 3.10
CA LYS A 623 5.59 -33.69 3.41
C LYS A 623 5.91 -34.76 4.46
N GLN A 624 7.01 -34.61 5.18
CA GLN A 624 7.44 -35.54 6.23
C GLN A 624 7.90 -34.76 7.46
N SER A 625 7.76 -35.36 8.63
CA SER A 625 8.41 -34.84 9.84
C SER A 625 9.92 -34.84 9.67
N GLN A 626 10.57 -33.83 10.23
CA GLN A 626 12.01 -33.62 10.10
C GLN A 626 12.66 -33.43 11.47
N GLN A 627 13.88 -33.95 11.62
CA GLN A 627 14.71 -33.74 12.80
C GLN A 627 15.71 -32.63 12.52
N VAL A 628 15.82 -31.67 13.43
CA VAL A 628 16.79 -30.55 13.35
C VAL A 628 17.66 -30.58 14.60
N ASN A 629 18.97 -30.48 14.39
CA ASN A 629 19.90 -30.33 15.51
C ASN A 629 19.82 -28.90 16.07
N ILE A 630 19.57 -28.79 17.36
CA ILE A 630 19.46 -27.55 18.11
C ILE A 630 20.52 -27.50 19.23
N PRO A 631 20.85 -26.34 19.81
CA PRO A 631 21.67 -26.29 21.00
C PRO A 631 21.07 -27.18 22.10
N ASN A 632 21.94 -27.85 22.88
CA ASN A 632 21.47 -28.70 23.98
C ASN A 632 20.81 -27.84 25.07
N GLY A 633 19.60 -28.20 25.47
CA GLY A 633 18.84 -27.45 26.47
C GLY A 633 17.50 -28.08 26.83
N ASN A 634 16.79 -27.36 27.70
CA ASN A 634 15.40 -27.64 28.03
C ASN A 634 14.55 -26.51 27.41
N TYR A 635 13.60 -26.86 26.59
CA TYR A 635 12.81 -25.91 25.84
C TYR A 635 11.32 -26.12 26.08
N ILE A 636 10.56 -25.02 25.94
CA ILE A 636 9.10 -25.00 25.93
C ILE A 636 8.67 -24.71 24.51
N ALA A 637 7.83 -25.56 23.92
CA ALA A 637 7.21 -25.29 22.63
C ALA A 637 6.02 -24.36 22.81
N VAL A 638 6.03 -23.25 22.09
CA VAL A 638 4.95 -22.25 22.07
C VAL A 638 4.18 -22.23 20.75
N CYS A 639 4.77 -22.74 19.67
CA CYS A 639 4.11 -23.01 18.39
C CYS A 639 4.42 -24.45 17.98
N ARG A 640 3.38 -25.24 17.73
CA ARG A 640 3.49 -26.64 17.27
C ARG A 640 2.18 -27.08 16.63
N ASP A 641 2.26 -27.78 15.49
CA ASP A 641 1.16 -28.47 14.82
C ASP A 641 -0.09 -27.56 14.58
N GLY A 642 0.16 -26.32 14.12
CA GLY A 642 -0.92 -25.36 13.86
C GLY A 642 -1.56 -24.73 15.09
N VAL A 643 -0.92 -24.85 16.26
CA VAL A 643 -1.37 -24.24 17.51
C VAL A 643 -0.26 -23.34 18.09
N ILE A 644 -0.65 -22.15 18.54
CA ILE A 644 0.23 -21.21 19.25
C ILE A 644 -0.33 -20.97 20.66
N ASN A 645 0.52 -21.18 21.67
CA ASN A 645 0.22 -20.83 23.06
C ASN A 645 1.51 -20.36 23.75
N GLU A 646 1.62 -19.08 24.03
CA GLU A 646 2.80 -18.45 24.65
C GLU A 646 3.10 -19.03 26.05
N LYS A 647 2.10 -19.57 26.76
CA LYS A 647 2.28 -20.22 28.05
C LYS A 647 2.89 -21.63 27.96
N GLY A 648 3.08 -22.15 26.73
CA GLY A 648 3.64 -23.46 26.43
C GLY A 648 2.61 -24.51 26.08
N LEU A 649 3.02 -25.39 25.17
CA LEU A 649 2.26 -26.56 24.69
C LEU A 649 2.87 -27.86 25.23
N CYS A 650 4.18 -27.98 25.21
CA CYS A 650 4.94 -29.12 25.73
C CYS A 650 6.39 -28.72 25.97
N THR A 651 7.13 -29.60 26.65
CA THR A 651 8.58 -29.47 26.88
C THR A 651 9.36 -30.39 25.95
N LEU A 652 10.56 -29.91 25.55
CA LEU A 652 11.54 -30.68 24.79
C LEU A 652 12.88 -30.63 25.52
N GLU A 653 13.59 -31.75 25.59
CA GLU A 653 14.90 -31.84 26.22
C GLU A 653 15.93 -32.40 25.23
N GLY A 654 17.15 -31.91 25.31
CA GLY A 654 18.27 -32.41 24.51
C GLY A 654 18.70 -31.48 23.40
N ASN A 655 19.27 -32.06 22.35
CA ASN A 655 19.91 -31.35 21.24
C ASN A 655 19.27 -31.61 19.87
N GLN A 656 18.06 -32.15 19.87
CA GLN A 656 17.28 -32.39 18.64
C GLN A 656 15.83 -31.96 18.85
N ALA A 657 15.24 -31.40 17.81
CA ALA A 657 13.81 -31.07 17.77
C ALA A 657 13.17 -31.68 16.53
N GLU A 658 12.02 -32.32 16.72
CA GLU A 658 11.18 -32.82 15.64
C GLU A 658 10.10 -31.79 15.27
N VAL A 659 10.04 -31.45 14.00
CA VAL A 659 8.98 -30.60 13.42
C VAL A 659 8.14 -31.43 12.48
N SER A 660 6.82 -31.36 12.63
CA SER A 660 5.87 -32.12 11.80
C SER A 660 5.89 -31.68 10.34
N ALA A 661 5.32 -32.49 9.45
CA ALA A 661 5.19 -32.17 8.03
C ALA A 661 4.38 -30.89 7.82
N GLN A 662 4.84 -30.04 6.90
CA GLN A 662 4.14 -28.80 6.50
C GLN A 662 3.69 -27.96 7.71
N SER A 663 4.60 -27.74 8.66
CA SER A 663 4.30 -27.00 9.88
C SER A 663 5.49 -26.19 10.41
N ALA A 664 5.22 -25.38 11.41
CA ALA A 664 6.23 -24.64 12.15
C ALA A 664 6.35 -25.16 13.59
N LEU A 665 7.57 -25.06 14.14
CA LEU A 665 7.86 -25.25 15.55
C LEU A 665 8.60 -24.02 16.08
N ILE A 666 8.08 -23.40 17.14
CA ILE A 666 8.76 -22.34 17.87
C ILE A 666 8.95 -22.80 19.31
N ILE A 667 10.20 -22.79 19.77
CA ILE A 667 10.59 -23.20 21.12
C ILE A 667 11.46 -22.13 21.77
N HIS A 668 11.41 -22.04 23.07
CA HIS A 668 12.28 -21.18 23.87
C HIS A 668 12.74 -21.86 25.15
N ASP A 669 13.80 -21.32 25.81
CA ASP A 669 14.33 -21.75 27.10
C ASP A 669 14.03 -20.79 28.24
#